data_47e8a0ecd4a427e111105bc336fc1d2a
#
_entry.id   47e8a0ecd4a427e111105bc336fc1d2a
#
_cell.length_a   1.000
_cell.length_b   1.000
_cell.length_c   1.000
_cell.angle_alpha   90.00
_cell.angle_beta   90.00
_cell.angle_gamma   90.00
#
_symmetry.space_group_name_H-M   'P 1'
#
loop_
_entity.id
_entity.type
_entity.pdbx_description
1 polymer ?
#
loop_
_entity_poly.entity_id
_entity_poly.type
_entity_poly.pdbx_seq_one_letter_code
_entity_poly.pdbx_strand_id
1 'polypeptide(L)'
;MALIKKELHKKKIAVFSVFIFLLISFIHTALSWETLKTDHFTVFYEPEYEYQAREFLKALEYYRPKVENLTNNQAYHLPIIIDDIGTISNGMTDPIINRIFLFTYPPSASSLGASIQNWATDVSIHEYTHLLHLTKVGGLMEAIKTLFGNYFLPNIYSLGWVAEGITVYSESQLSPYQGRLNDGYYSSYIAARVKDNRFPSILEAAYQPIEYPYGDGIYNYGGMFFDYLAKTYGEDKFAKFFDQYGSSLPVLMFGMSASQTYGKSLPKLWKEWKQYESERFKNFHNEGERLTQKGDFASDLLFYNDKLYYTRTDRKKTGAFNAWSFSNITQKDTISGKEKCIVSTTSSFTTPIKIHNDHLYYAVAEIKPGYANTSYMTYGYYSIVHDKNLITSEDKVCLKDGLRDFEVLSDGSIIYSKDKKDSFGSEIIQYDINTKEKKKLFEVEYLVDRIVANEDRIIVSARKDWENYNLYSLDLNKQQLIPIANVPNFEGFHSLYKDKLFFTSNYGKIYSSYCYDLSSGKTYRLTQNGFSAYPAYDEKNQRLYYLGLNSYGFDVYVTKLEWNEFQKPDETLNMHPSFRLDESKISKGGYLDNLKTMAPNLRLPLFSIGTEEGGNRLGVLLSGEDALAHFPYSAEFWYDLNTKKPLFDITLSIRILAPFTSSVSAYNFDKKKRLSLDMQYPLLMRLSSGLSNLSVGFSGRLFNDHSSISMNRRELNPYLNVDFNFPLTNFALKFSLPLEREAIGSTINRNGFYAELDINQYIRRSELSIKSLGIYDPDNIYVPERDDKEDSPFPVIRGYDKSLDKKAGIVFSADLTAPILPIKYGIFLMPYVFFEDVCAGLFFDASIPKDAKNPQASTGVELHLESNLAMMIPMDIGVRLVINKEDRKPKVEPFIGTTGSF
;
A
#
# COMPACT_ATOMS: atom_id res chain seq x y z
N MET A 1 28.18 36.86 -35.31
CA MET A 1 29.07 36.31 -34.26
C MET A 1 28.79 36.88 -32.87
N ALA A 2 28.69 38.20 -32.64
CA ALA A 2 28.43 38.81 -31.35
C ALA A 2 27.05 38.46 -30.76
N LEU A 3 25.99 38.37 -31.54
CA LEU A 3 24.64 37.97 -31.15
C LEU A 3 24.58 36.49 -30.71
N ILE A 4 25.26 35.62 -31.42
CA ILE A 4 25.34 34.17 -31.10
C ILE A 4 26.12 33.95 -29.78
N LYS A 5 27.20 34.67 -29.57
CA LYS A 5 27.94 34.63 -28.32
C LYS A 5 27.10 35.15 -27.13
N LYS A 6 26.27 36.19 -27.35
CA LYS A 6 25.36 36.72 -26.31
C LYS A 6 24.23 35.77 -25.95
N GLU A 7 23.69 35.04 -26.93
CA GLU A 7 22.67 33.97 -26.66
C GLU A 7 23.29 32.77 -25.97
N LEU A 8 24.49 32.33 -26.38
CA LEU A 8 25.17 31.23 -25.68
C LEU A 8 25.51 31.60 -24.24
N HIS A 9 25.85 32.85 -23.99
CA HIS A 9 26.14 33.34 -22.64
C HIS A 9 24.87 33.39 -21.78
N LYS A 10 23.71 33.81 -22.33
CA LYS A 10 22.41 33.76 -21.65
C LYS A 10 21.98 32.34 -21.34
N LYS A 11 22.18 31.41 -22.26
CA LYS A 11 21.85 29.97 -22.03
C LYS A 11 22.75 29.35 -20.95
N LYS A 12 24.05 29.71 -20.92
CA LYS A 12 24.95 29.25 -19.84
C LYS A 12 24.54 29.82 -18.47
N ILE A 13 24.13 31.08 -18.41
CA ILE A 13 23.63 31.71 -17.17
C ILE A 13 22.32 31.03 -16.72
N ALA A 14 21.37 30.74 -17.62
CA ALA A 14 20.15 30.05 -17.27
C ALA A 14 20.39 28.62 -16.71
N VAL A 15 21.24 27.83 -17.37
CA VAL A 15 21.66 26.51 -16.88
C VAL A 15 22.33 26.59 -15.52
N PHE A 16 23.24 27.56 -15.34
CA PHE A 16 23.93 27.79 -14.07
C PHE A 16 22.98 28.25 -12.96
N SER A 17 21.97 29.09 -13.30
CA SER A 17 20.95 29.52 -12.33
C SER A 17 20.04 28.35 -11.91
N VAL A 18 19.65 27.48 -12.84
CA VAL A 18 18.90 26.24 -12.50
C VAL A 18 19.75 25.32 -11.61
N PHE A 19 21.03 25.16 -11.94
CA PHE A 19 21.93 24.33 -11.14
C PHE A 19 22.08 24.89 -9.70
N ILE A 20 22.26 26.23 -9.56
CA ILE A 20 22.30 26.86 -8.24
C ILE A 20 20.98 26.71 -7.49
N PHE A 21 19.85 26.88 -8.16
CA PHE A 21 18.53 26.69 -7.54
C PHE A 21 18.35 25.26 -7.04
N LEU A 22 18.69 24.26 -7.85
CA LEU A 22 18.65 22.85 -7.45
C LEU A 22 19.59 22.56 -6.28
N LEU A 23 20.79 23.13 -6.31
CA LEU A 23 21.78 22.99 -5.23
C LEU A 23 21.29 23.62 -3.92
N ILE A 24 20.69 24.80 -3.98
CA ILE A 24 20.12 25.49 -2.80
C ILE A 24 18.93 24.69 -2.27
N SER A 25 18.04 24.20 -3.14
CA SER A 25 16.91 23.36 -2.75
C SER A 25 17.39 22.05 -2.10
N PHE A 26 18.39 21.40 -2.69
CA PHE A 26 19.03 20.20 -2.12
C PHE A 26 19.61 20.48 -0.72
N ILE A 27 20.37 21.57 -0.55
CA ILE A 27 20.95 21.95 0.73
C ILE A 27 19.83 22.24 1.76
N HIS A 28 18.77 22.93 1.35
CA HIS A 28 17.65 23.26 2.23
C HIS A 28 16.94 21.99 2.72
N THR A 29 16.57 21.08 1.81
CA THR A 29 15.93 19.81 2.17
C THR A 29 16.85 18.94 3.03
N ALA A 30 18.15 18.87 2.70
CA ALA A 30 19.12 18.14 3.51
C ALA A 30 19.27 18.71 4.93
N LEU A 31 19.22 20.03 5.08
CA LEU A 31 19.33 20.68 6.40
C LEU A 31 18.05 20.59 7.23
N SER A 32 16.90 20.23 6.65
CA SER A 32 15.63 20.10 7.37
C SER A 32 15.53 18.83 8.21
N TRP A 33 16.33 17.81 7.95
CA TRP A 33 16.27 16.54 8.70
C TRP A 33 17.16 16.57 9.93
N GLU A 34 16.57 16.16 11.07
CA GLU A 34 17.26 15.95 12.34
C GLU A 34 17.26 14.47 12.73
N THR A 35 18.12 14.10 13.68
CA THR A 35 18.16 12.74 14.22
C THR A 35 18.23 12.74 15.75
N LEU A 36 17.53 11.78 16.38
CA LEU A 36 17.68 11.34 17.75
C LEU A 36 18.33 9.96 17.74
N LYS A 37 19.41 9.80 18.50
CA LYS A 37 20.18 8.53 18.48
C LYS A 37 20.36 7.99 19.88
N THR A 38 20.10 6.68 19.99
CA THR A 38 20.48 5.84 21.13
C THR A 38 21.45 4.74 20.66
N ASP A 39 21.79 3.81 21.52
CA ASP A 39 22.61 2.64 21.14
C ASP A 39 21.85 1.70 20.18
N HIS A 40 20.49 1.71 20.19
CA HIS A 40 19.67 0.78 19.44
C HIS A 40 19.05 1.41 18.18
N PHE A 41 18.69 2.69 18.25
CA PHE A 41 17.91 3.37 17.21
C PHE A 41 18.54 4.69 16.77
N THR A 42 18.38 4.98 15.47
CA THR A 42 18.62 6.32 14.91
C THR A 42 17.31 6.79 14.28
N VAL A 43 16.59 7.69 14.94
CA VAL A 43 15.30 8.20 14.49
C VAL A 43 15.54 9.45 13.65
N PHE A 44 15.11 9.42 12.39
CA PHE A 44 15.12 10.53 11.44
C PHE A 44 13.76 11.20 11.42
N TYR A 45 13.73 12.52 11.49
CA TYR A 45 12.48 13.29 11.50
C TYR A 45 12.70 14.71 10.97
N GLU A 46 11.62 15.33 10.47
CA GLU A 46 11.61 16.77 10.20
C GLU A 46 11.29 17.52 11.50
N PRO A 47 11.86 18.73 11.75
CA PRO A 47 11.80 19.42 13.04
C PRO A 47 10.40 19.60 13.62
N GLU A 48 9.38 19.75 12.77
CA GLU A 48 7.98 19.90 13.21
C GLU A 48 7.40 18.62 13.84
N TYR A 49 8.08 17.47 13.70
CA TYR A 49 7.69 16.16 14.23
C TYR A 49 8.58 15.68 15.38
N GLU A 50 9.34 16.57 16.05
CA GLU A 50 10.20 16.16 17.18
C GLU A 50 9.39 15.48 18.29
N TYR A 51 8.17 15.96 18.56
CA TYR A 51 7.29 15.33 19.55
C TYR A 51 7.01 13.85 19.19
N GLN A 52 6.57 13.59 17.97
CA GLN A 52 6.30 12.22 17.51
C GLN A 52 7.55 11.36 17.51
N ALA A 53 8.68 11.89 17.03
CA ALA A 53 9.96 11.18 17.03
C ALA A 53 10.36 10.73 18.44
N ARG A 54 10.13 11.56 19.46
CA ARG A 54 10.39 11.21 20.86
C ARG A 54 9.43 10.15 21.39
N GLU A 55 8.14 10.23 21.07
CA GLU A 55 7.15 9.23 21.50
C GLU A 55 7.43 7.85 20.84
N PHE A 56 7.76 7.82 19.57
CA PHE A 56 8.17 6.59 18.88
C PHE A 56 9.45 6.00 19.46
N LEU A 57 10.50 6.82 19.67
CA LEU A 57 11.75 6.36 20.26
C LEU A 57 11.54 5.80 21.67
N LYS A 58 10.72 6.46 22.47
CA LYS A 58 10.34 6.07 23.82
C LYS A 58 9.63 4.70 23.83
N ALA A 59 8.67 4.50 22.91
CA ALA A 59 7.97 3.23 22.76
C ALA A 59 8.93 2.10 22.37
N LEU A 60 9.79 2.34 21.36
CA LEU A 60 10.78 1.38 20.89
C LEU A 60 11.74 0.96 21.97
N GLU A 61 12.38 1.89 22.70
CA GLU A 61 13.35 1.57 23.74
C GLU A 61 12.73 0.81 24.91
N TYR A 62 11.49 1.17 25.30
CA TYR A 62 10.82 0.51 26.41
C TYR A 62 10.41 -0.93 26.09
N TYR A 63 9.84 -1.16 24.91
CA TYR A 63 9.32 -2.48 24.54
C TYR A 63 10.34 -3.36 23.81
N ARG A 64 11.48 -2.80 23.39
CA ARG A 64 12.58 -3.53 22.72
C ARG A 64 12.88 -4.88 23.39
N PRO A 65 13.13 -5.00 24.70
CA PRO A 65 13.49 -6.28 25.30
C PRO A 65 12.41 -7.35 25.16
N LYS A 66 11.12 -6.95 25.17
CA LYS A 66 9.99 -7.87 25.00
C LYS A 66 9.96 -8.45 23.58
N VAL A 67 10.15 -7.60 22.56
CA VAL A 67 10.15 -8.04 21.15
C VAL A 67 11.41 -8.87 20.84
N GLU A 68 12.58 -8.50 21.39
CA GLU A 68 13.80 -9.26 21.28
C GLU A 68 13.68 -10.68 21.86
N ASN A 69 13.04 -10.80 23.02
CA ASN A 69 12.76 -12.11 23.62
C ASN A 69 11.78 -12.94 22.78
N LEU A 70 10.73 -12.30 22.22
CA LEU A 70 9.71 -12.95 21.40
C LEU A 70 10.29 -13.55 20.11
N THR A 71 11.27 -12.87 19.51
CA THR A 71 11.89 -13.25 18.23
C THR A 71 13.26 -13.89 18.37
N ASN A 72 13.87 -13.83 19.56
CA ASN A 72 15.26 -14.17 19.83
C ASN A 72 16.23 -13.51 18.83
N ASN A 73 16.00 -12.22 18.55
CA ASN A 73 16.82 -11.42 17.64
C ASN A 73 17.01 -10.00 18.20
N GLN A 74 18.04 -9.30 17.74
CA GLN A 74 18.38 -7.93 18.17
C GLN A 74 18.77 -7.07 16.99
N ALA A 75 18.55 -5.77 17.11
CA ALA A 75 19.00 -4.77 16.17
C ALA A 75 19.76 -3.66 16.88
N TYR A 76 20.78 -3.10 16.22
CA TYR A 76 21.60 -2.01 16.72
C TYR A 76 21.66 -0.90 15.68
N HIS A 77 21.63 0.35 16.15
CA HIS A 77 21.66 1.56 15.32
C HIS A 77 20.63 1.53 14.18
N LEU A 78 19.46 0.93 14.44
CA LEU A 78 18.41 0.75 13.46
C LEU A 78 17.84 2.11 13.00
N PRO A 79 17.85 2.41 11.69
CA PRO A 79 17.16 3.57 11.16
C PRO A 79 15.66 3.48 11.33
N ILE A 80 15.07 4.48 11.96
CA ILE A 80 13.63 4.69 12.11
C ILE A 80 13.29 6.02 11.45
N ILE A 81 12.38 6.03 10.51
CA ILE A 81 11.99 7.22 9.78
C ILE A 81 10.58 7.62 10.21
N ILE A 82 10.44 8.82 10.74
CA ILE A 82 9.15 9.42 11.07
C ILE A 82 8.69 10.20 9.84
N ASP A 83 7.57 9.78 9.27
CA ASP A 83 7.09 10.31 7.99
C ASP A 83 5.64 10.80 8.11
N ASP A 84 5.37 12.01 7.63
CA ASP A 84 4.01 12.54 7.48
C ASP A 84 3.57 12.37 6.02
N ILE A 85 2.80 11.32 5.77
CA ILE A 85 2.16 11.11 4.48
C ILE A 85 0.69 11.57 4.45
N GLY A 86 0.29 12.42 5.39
CA GLY A 86 -1.06 12.97 5.50
C GLY A 86 -2.02 12.05 6.26
N THR A 87 -3.21 11.83 5.72
CA THR A 87 -4.32 11.16 6.41
C THR A 87 -4.30 9.63 6.33
N ILE A 88 -3.13 9.02 6.24
CA ILE A 88 -2.94 7.57 6.21
C ILE A 88 -2.23 7.09 7.49
N SER A 89 -2.87 6.15 8.17
CA SER A 89 -2.29 5.44 9.32
C SER A 89 -1.62 4.17 8.85
N ASN A 90 -0.32 4.08 8.98
CA ASN A 90 0.44 2.87 8.67
C ASN A 90 1.84 2.92 9.30
N GLY A 91 2.54 1.81 9.22
CA GLY A 91 3.98 1.68 9.36
C GLY A 91 4.49 0.78 8.25
N MET A 92 5.78 0.67 8.10
CA MET A 92 6.37 -0.21 7.11
C MET A 92 7.78 -0.62 7.50
N THR A 93 8.05 -1.90 7.43
CA THR A 93 9.37 -2.48 7.66
C THR A 93 10.02 -2.90 6.36
N ASP A 94 11.24 -2.46 6.15
CA ASP A 94 12.10 -2.91 5.05
C ASP A 94 13.26 -3.76 5.59
N PRO A 95 13.14 -5.09 5.59
CA PRO A 95 14.17 -5.97 6.13
C PRO A 95 15.41 -6.04 5.26
N ILE A 96 15.31 -5.68 3.97
CA ILE A 96 16.43 -5.71 3.03
C ILE A 96 17.36 -4.53 3.29
N ILE A 97 16.80 -3.33 3.39
CA ILE A 97 17.56 -2.12 3.74
C ILE A 97 17.82 -2.04 5.25
N ASN A 98 17.05 -2.78 6.04
CA ASN A 98 17.12 -2.82 7.50
C ASN A 98 16.70 -1.48 8.13
N ARG A 99 15.46 -1.07 7.90
CA ARG A 99 14.87 0.19 8.41
C ARG A 99 13.37 0.04 8.67
N ILE A 100 12.80 1.01 9.40
CA ILE A 100 11.37 1.11 9.68
C ILE A 100 10.87 2.53 9.36
N PHE A 101 9.72 2.62 8.71
CA PHE A 101 8.96 3.86 8.54
C PHE A 101 7.77 3.86 9.49
N LEU A 102 7.58 4.94 10.23
CA LEU A 102 6.47 5.13 11.16
C LEU A 102 5.71 6.39 10.77
N PHE A 103 4.42 6.23 10.43
CA PHE A 103 3.60 7.35 9.99
C PHE A 103 2.94 8.03 11.20
N THR A 104 2.91 9.35 11.14
CA THR A 104 2.50 10.19 12.27
C THR A 104 0.99 10.16 12.55
N TYR A 105 0.16 9.82 11.54
CA TYR A 105 -1.30 9.88 11.63
C TYR A 105 -1.89 8.63 12.27
N PRO A 106 -2.54 8.73 13.48
CA PRO A 106 -3.18 7.58 14.13
C PRO A 106 -4.46 7.14 13.43
N PRO A 107 -4.88 5.86 13.57
CA PRO A 107 -6.15 5.37 13.04
C PRO A 107 -7.37 6.15 13.53
N SER A 108 -8.39 6.24 12.66
CA SER A 108 -9.67 6.87 12.96
C SER A 108 -10.54 5.98 13.86
N ALA A 109 -11.35 6.59 14.72
CA ALA A 109 -12.42 5.93 15.48
C ALA A 109 -13.47 5.27 14.59
N SER A 110 -13.49 5.57 13.31
CA SER A 110 -14.38 4.97 12.30
C SER A 110 -13.78 3.74 11.61
N SER A 111 -12.51 3.41 11.90
CA SER A 111 -11.83 2.23 11.37
C SER A 111 -12.16 0.99 12.20
N LEU A 112 -12.32 -0.15 11.54
CA LEU A 112 -12.37 -1.44 12.22
C LEU A 112 -10.99 -1.76 12.80
N GLY A 113 -10.95 -2.29 14.01
CA GLY A 113 -9.68 -2.52 14.70
C GLY A 113 -9.09 -1.28 15.38
N ALA A 114 -9.92 -0.27 15.69
CA ALA A 114 -9.49 1.00 16.27
C ALA A 114 -9.18 0.99 17.77
N SER A 115 -9.15 -0.18 18.41
CA SER A 115 -8.78 -0.34 19.84
C SER A 115 -7.27 -0.15 20.04
N ILE A 116 -6.80 1.09 19.87
CA ILE A 116 -5.40 1.49 19.94
C ILE A 116 -5.28 2.60 20.98
N GLN A 117 -4.72 2.27 22.14
CA GLN A 117 -4.58 3.22 23.25
C GLN A 117 -3.46 4.23 23.02
N ASN A 118 -2.36 3.81 22.39
CA ASN A 118 -1.26 4.69 22.00
C ASN A 118 -0.70 4.25 20.64
N TRP A 119 -0.80 5.12 19.63
CA TRP A 119 -0.38 4.83 18.27
C TRP A 119 1.12 4.60 18.15
N ALA A 120 1.92 5.47 18.79
CA ALA A 120 3.36 5.34 18.73
C ALA A 120 3.84 3.98 19.23
N THR A 121 3.22 3.46 20.29
CA THR A 121 3.53 2.14 20.85
C THR A 121 3.05 1.01 19.95
N ASP A 122 1.82 1.07 19.49
CA ASP A 122 1.18 0.02 18.68
C ASP A 122 1.95 -0.25 17.40
N VAL A 123 2.14 0.78 16.55
CA VAL A 123 2.83 0.64 15.27
C VAL A 123 4.33 0.38 15.43
N SER A 124 4.98 0.99 16.45
CA SER A 124 6.40 0.72 16.70
C SER A 124 6.68 -0.74 17.02
N ILE A 125 5.83 -1.34 17.87
CA ILE A 125 5.99 -2.75 18.24
C ILE A 125 5.65 -3.65 17.07
N HIS A 126 4.61 -3.33 16.32
CA HIS A 126 4.25 -4.05 15.11
C HIS A 126 5.42 -4.11 14.13
N GLU A 127 5.95 -2.95 13.72
CA GLU A 127 7.02 -2.86 12.74
C GLU A 127 8.36 -3.39 13.25
N TYR A 128 8.67 -3.17 14.53
CA TYR A 128 9.89 -3.72 15.12
C TYR A 128 9.84 -5.24 15.23
N THR A 129 8.66 -5.81 15.49
CA THR A 129 8.45 -7.28 15.48
C THR A 129 8.66 -7.84 14.08
N HIS A 130 8.13 -7.17 13.04
CA HIS A 130 8.44 -7.53 11.64
C HIS A 130 9.94 -7.57 11.39
N LEU A 131 10.63 -6.48 11.71
CA LEU A 131 12.06 -6.40 11.43
C LEU A 131 12.82 -7.54 12.09
N LEU A 132 12.63 -7.75 13.39
CA LEU A 132 13.36 -8.76 14.12
C LEU A 132 13.01 -10.17 13.66
N HIS A 133 11.74 -10.45 13.36
CA HIS A 133 11.32 -11.73 12.78
C HIS A 133 11.95 -11.96 11.40
N LEU A 134 11.77 -11.02 10.46
CA LEU A 134 12.18 -11.17 9.07
C LEU A 134 13.71 -11.21 8.90
N THR A 135 14.46 -10.49 9.76
CA THR A 135 15.92 -10.46 9.70
C THR A 135 16.60 -11.58 10.51
N LYS A 136 15.81 -12.40 11.21
CA LYS A 136 16.33 -13.52 12.00
C LYS A 136 17.02 -14.56 11.10
N VAL A 137 18.29 -14.77 11.35
CA VAL A 137 19.10 -15.79 10.66
C VAL A 137 20.00 -16.51 11.64
N GLY A 138 20.50 -17.69 11.25
CA GLY A 138 21.45 -18.44 12.02
C GLY A 138 22.25 -19.44 11.17
N GLY A 139 23.26 -20.04 11.75
CA GLY A 139 24.07 -21.09 11.10
C GLY A 139 24.68 -20.66 9.76
N LEU A 140 24.53 -21.50 8.73
CA LEU A 140 25.04 -21.21 7.39
C LEU A 140 24.40 -19.98 6.74
N MET A 141 23.13 -19.72 7.02
CA MET A 141 22.42 -18.58 6.44
C MET A 141 22.97 -17.25 6.95
N GLU A 142 23.49 -17.19 8.16
CA GLU A 142 24.17 -16.00 8.69
C GLU A 142 25.47 -15.69 7.94
N ALA A 143 26.27 -16.72 7.62
CA ALA A 143 27.46 -16.55 6.77
C ALA A 143 27.09 -16.07 5.36
N ILE A 144 26.03 -16.64 4.77
CA ILE A 144 25.50 -16.23 3.46
C ILE A 144 25.03 -14.78 3.49
N LYS A 145 24.25 -14.38 4.51
CA LYS A 145 23.84 -12.98 4.71
C LYS A 145 25.04 -12.04 4.80
N THR A 146 26.07 -12.42 5.57
CA THR A 146 27.28 -11.60 5.76
C THR A 146 28.03 -11.38 4.44
N LEU A 147 28.09 -12.41 3.59
CA LEU A 147 28.78 -12.32 2.30
C LEU A 147 27.96 -11.60 1.23
N PHE A 148 26.66 -11.95 1.11
CA PHE A 148 25.82 -11.55 -0.03
C PHE A 148 24.78 -10.48 0.29
N GLY A 149 24.55 -10.19 1.58
CA GLY A 149 23.58 -9.17 2.01
C GLY A 149 22.22 -9.73 2.39
N ASN A 150 21.31 -8.83 2.66
CA ASN A 150 20.01 -9.12 3.30
C ASN A 150 18.97 -9.81 2.40
N TYR A 151 19.26 -10.09 1.15
CA TYR A 151 18.35 -10.83 0.26
C TYR A 151 18.25 -12.33 0.59
N PHE A 152 19.15 -12.84 1.42
CA PHE A 152 19.22 -14.26 1.79
C PHE A 152 18.73 -14.52 3.22
N LEU A 153 17.66 -13.84 3.63
CA LEU A 153 17.02 -13.98 4.93
C LEU A 153 15.87 -15.00 4.84
N PRO A 154 15.95 -16.21 5.44
CA PRO A 154 14.91 -17.24 5.25
C PRO A 154 13.53 -16.79 5.72
N ASN A 155 13.46 -16.03 6.81
CA ASN A 155 12.18 -15.58 7.37
C ASN A 155 11.43 -14.56 6.48
N ILE A 156 12.07 -13.88 5.52
CA ILE A 156 11.38 -13.04 4.52
C ILE A 156 10.42 -13.89 3.67
N TYR A 157 10.76 -15.16 3.47
CA TYR A 157 9.98 -16.11 2.67
C TYR A 157 8.95 -16.88 3.49
N SER A 158 8.61 -16.42 4.68
CA SER A 158 7.51 -16.94 5.49
C SER A 158 6.17 -16.69 4.82
N LEU A 159 5.18 -17.55 5.10
CA LEU A 159 3.80 -17.29 4.67
C LEU A 159 3.29 -15.98 5.27
N GLY A 160 2.48 -15.23 4.50
CA GLY A 160 2.00 -13.90 4.91
C GLY A 160 1.34 -13.87 6.29
N TRP A 161 0.55 -14.88 6.63
CA TRP A 161 -0.07 -14.96 7.97
C TRP A 161 0.94 -15.20 9.11
N VAL A 162 2.17 -15.68 8.82
CA VAL A 162 3.24 -15.78 9.84
C VAL A 162 3.82 -14.41 10.11
N ALA A 163 4.18 -13.70 9.03
CA ALA A 163 4.78 -12.37 9.14
C ALA A 163 3.83 -11.41 9.87
N GLU A 164 2.57 -11.33 9.45
CA GLU A 164 1.57 -10.44 10.05
C GLU A 164 1.03 -10.96 11.38
N GLY A 165 0.91 -12.27 11.51
CA GLY A 165 0.34 -12.87 12.72
C GLY A 165 1.16 -12.67 13.97
N ILE A 166 2.48 -12.77 13.88
CA ILE A 166 3.36 -12.54 15.04
C ILE A 166 3.35 -11.08 15.49
N THR A 167 3.20 -10.13 14.56
CA THR A 167 3.12 -8.71 14.88
C THR A 167 1.79 -8.35 15.53
N VAL A 168 0.67 -8.85 14.98
CA VAL A 168 -0.67 -8.71 15.60
C VAL A 168 -0.71 -9.33 17.00
N TYR A 169 -0.06 -10.48 17.17
CA TYR A 169 0.09 -11.07 18.51
C TYR A 169 0.87 -10.15 19.44
N SER A 170 2.04 -9.66 19.00
CA SER A 170 2.95 -8.82 19.81
C SER A 170 2.29 -7.52 20.26
N GLU A 171 1.65 -6.77 19.37
CA GLU A 171 0.94 -5.51 19.70
C GLU A 171 -0.20 -5.74 20.70
N SER A 172 -0.88 -6.89 20.59
CA SER A 172 -2.04 -7.22 21.43
C SER A 172 -1.67 -7.72 22.84
N GLN A 173 -0.38 -7.95 23.11
CA GLN A 173 0.10 -8.32 24.46
C GLN A 173 0.46 -7.12 25.35
N LEU A 174 0.21 -5.89 24.87
CA LEU A 174 0.52 -4.66 25.60
C LEU A 174 -0.50 -4.35 26.67
N SER A 175 -1.76 -4.56 26.37
CA SER A 175 -2.91 -4.29 27.22
C SER A 175 -4.09 -5.16 26.81
N PRO A 176 -4.99 -5.58 27.70
CA PRO A 176 -6.21 -6.30 27.34
C PRO A 176 -7.22 -5.44 26.55
N TYR A 177 -6.96 -4.15 26.38
CA TYR A 177 -7.80 -3.19 25.67
C TYR A 177 -7.13 -2.58 24.45
N GLN A 178 -5.93 -3.05 24.08
CA GLN A 178 -5.18 -2.59 22.92
C GLN A 178 -4.84 -3.74 21.99
N GLY A 179 -4.71 -3.42 20.69
CA GLY A 179 -4.32 -4.32 19.65
C GLY A 179 -5.48 -5.11 19.05
N ARG A 180 -5.25 -5.61 17.86
CA ARG A 180 -6.30 -6.19 17.01
C ARG A 180 -6.95 -7.45 17.58
N LEU A 181 -6.24 -8.24 18.39
CA LEU A 181 -6.83 -9.41 19.06
C LEU A 181 -7.81 -9.04 20.19
N ASN A 182 -7.70 -7.85 20.75
CA ASN A 182 -8.55 -7.35 21.84
C ASN A 182 -9.68 -6.43 21.34
N ASP A 183 -9.69 -6.09 20.06
CA ASP A 183 -10.66 -5.18 19.48
C ASP A 183 -12.07 -5.78 19.38
N GLY A 184 -12.19 -7.04 19.00
CA GLY A 184 -13.47 -7.73 18.82
C GLY A 184 -13.81 -7.99 17.36
N TYR A 185 -13.27 -7.25 16.39
CA TYR A 185 -13.48 -7.48 14.96
C TYR A 185 -12.86 -8.80 14.52
N TYR A 186 -11.58 -9.06 14.86
CA TYR A 186 -10.89 -10.29 14.47
C TYR A 186 -11.56 -11.55 15.00
N SER A 187 -11.97 -11.52 16.27
CA SER A 187 -12.75 -12.63 16.88
C SER A 187 -14.06 -12.85 16.15
N SER A 188 -14.78 -11.78 15.81
CA SER A 188 -16.06 -11.85 15.09
C SER A 188 -15.89 -12.37 13.65
N TYR A 189 -14.78 -11.98 12.98
CA TYR A 189 -14.46 -12.47 11.65
C TYR A 189 -14.24 -13.99 11.64
N ILE A 190 -13.42 -14.51 12.57
CA ILE A 190 -13.19 -15.96 12.72
C ILE A 190 -14.51 -16.67 13.06
N ALA A 191 -15.31 -16.10 13.96
CA ALA A 191 -16.62 -16.65 14.33
C ALA A 191 -17.56 -16.79 13.13
N ALA A 192 -17.65 -15.76 12.29
CA ALA A 192 -18.47 -15.80 11.07
C ALA A 192 -17.99 -16.87 10.07
N ARG A 193 -16.67 -17.01 9.88
CA ARG A 193 -16.09 -18.04 8.98
C ARG A 193 -16.34 -19.46 9.48
N VAL A 194 -16.23 -19.67 10.79
CA VAL A 194 -16.56 -20.96 11.42
C VAL A 194 -18.04 -21.26 11.27
N LYS A 195 -18.92 -20.31 11.58
CA LYS A 195 -20.38 -20.45 11.55
C LYS A 195 -20.88 -20.83 10.16
N ASP A 196 -20.34 -20.19 9.13
CA ASP A 196 -20.75 -20.42 7.73
C ASP A 196 -20.00 -21.61 7.10
N ASN A 197 -19.21 -22.35 7.87
CA ASN A 197 -18.36 -23.46 7.40
C ASN A 197 -17.41 -23.09 6.25
N ARG A 198 -16.85 -21.85 6.30
CA ARG A 198 -15.94 -21.30 5.31
C ARG A 198 -14.54 -20.99 5.87
N PHE A 199 -14.13 -21.74 6.87
CA PHE A 199 -12.79 -21.61 7.42
C PHE A 199 -11.75 -22.08 6.38
N PRO A 200 -10.76 -21.26 6.01
CA PRO A 200 -9.85 -21.57 4.91
C PRO A 200 -8.85 -22.66 5.26
N SER A 201 -8.23 -23.23 4.24
CA SER A 201 -6.98 -23.96 4.39
C SER A 201 -5.84 -23.02 4.76
N ILE A 202 -4.72 -23.56 5.21
CA ILE A 202 -3.55 -22.78 5.64
C ILE A 202 -2.92 -21.97 4.49
N LEU A 203 -3.02 -22.44 3.24
CA LEU A 203 -2.54 -21.71 2.07
C LEU A 203 -3.52 -20.66 1.57
N GLU A 204 -4.83 -20.95 1.63
CA GLU A 204 -5.85 -19.92 1.35
C GLU A 204 -5.75 -18.75 2.34
N ALA A 205 -5.40 -19.02 3.60
CA ALA A 205 -5.17 -17.96 4.60
C ALA A 205 -3.87 -17.18 4.38
N ALA A 206 -2.87 -17.75 3.73
CA ALA A 206 -1.61 -17.09 3.36
C ALA A 206 -1.73 -16.26 2.07
N TYR A 207 -2.67 -16.63 1.24
CA TYR A 207 -2.96 -15.97 -0.02
C TYR A 207 -3.75 -14.67 0.24
N GLN A 208 -3.50 -13.65 -0.55
CA GLN A 208 -4.26 -12.40 -0.52
C GLN A 208 -5.38 -12.46 -1.57
N PRO A 209 -6.55 -13.02 -1.23
CA PRO A 209 -7.61 -13.20 -2.21
C PRO A 209 -8.16 -11.85 -2.68
N ILE A 210 -8.69 -11.83 -3.89
CA ILE A 210 -9.40 -10.67 -4.44
C ILE A 210 -10.81 -10.55 -3.84
N GLU A 211 -11.23 -11.54 -3.08
CA GLU A 211 -12.51 -11.57 -2.36
C GLU A 211 -12.30 -11.22 -0.89
N TYR A 212 -13.37 -10.77 -0.22
CA TYR A 212 -13.34 -10.45 1.22
C TYR A 212 -12.70 -11.59 2.04
N PRO A 213 -11.81 -11.32 2.97
CA PRO A 213 -11.37 -10.03 3.52
C PRO A 213 -10.13 -9.44 2.81
N TYR A 214 -9.81 -9.89 1.61
CA TYR A 214 -8.65 -9.43 0.85
C TYR A 214 -7.34 -9.63 1.62
N GLY A 215 -6.42 -8.66 1.54
CA GLY A 215 -5.17 -8.69 2.28
C GLY A 215 -5.30 -8.76 3.80
N ASP A 216 -6.42 -8.33 4.37
CA ASP A 216 -6.64 -8.39 5.83
C ASP A 216 -6.71 -9.81 6.38
N GLY A 217 -6.95 -10.82 5.52
CA GLY A 217 -7.01 -12.22 5.93
C GLY A 217 -5.73 -12.71 6.63
N ILE A 218 -4.57 -12.28 6.15
CA ILE A 218 -3.28 -12.69 6.73
C ILE A 218 -3.13 -12.20 8.18
N TYR A 219 -3.62 -11.00 8.49
CA TYR A 219 -3.64 -10.44 9.86
C TYR A 219 -4.64 -11.19 10.75
N ASN A 220 -5.87 -11.37 10.26
CA ASN A 220 -6.96 -12.00 11.00
C ASN A 220 -6.61 -13.45 11.38
N TYR A 221 -6.24 -14.27 10.40
CA TYR A 221 -5.90 -15.68 10.65
C TYR A 221 -4.57 -15.80 11.36
N GLY A 222 -3.57 -15.02 10.98
CA GLY A 222 -2.26 -15.07 11.58
C GLY A 222 -2.29 -14.72 13.06
N GLY A 223 -2.84 -13.57 13.43
CA GLY A 223 -2.92 -13.12 14.81
C GLY A 223 -3.67 -14.11 15.72
N MET A 224 -4.86 -14.56 15.28
CA MET A 224 -5.67 -15.50 16.04
C MET A 224 -5.01 -16.89 16.14
N PHE A 225 -4.28 -17.34 15.11
CA PHE A 225 -3.55 -18.60 15.16
C PHE A 225 -2.34 -18.52 16.09
N PHE A 226 -1.57 -17.42 16.07
CA PHE A 226 -0.47 -17.20 17.01
C PHE A 226 -0.97 -17.13 18.46
N ASP A 227 -2.10 -16.48 18.73
CA ASP A 227 -2.74 -16.47 20.04
C ASP A 227 -3.11 -17.90 20.51
N TYR A 228 -3.69 -18.72 19.61
CA TYR A 228 -3.96 -20.13 19.89
C TYR A 228 -2.68 -20.92 20.18
N LEU A 229 -1.62 -20.72 19.36
CA LEU A 229 -0.35 -21.41 19.56
C LEU A 229 0.31 -21.03 20.89
N ALA A 230 0.30 -19.75 21.25
CA ALA A 230 0.83 -19.28 22.54
C ALA A 230 0.11 -19.92 23.73
N LYS A 231 -1.24 -19.92 23.70
CA LYS A 231 -2.07 -20.50 24.75
C LYS A 231 -1.94 -22.02 24.87
N THR A 232 -1.69 -22.72 23.76
CA THR A 232 -1.69 -24.18 23.72
C THR A 232 -0.30 -24.79 23.86
N TYR A 233 0.72 -24.15 23.29
CA TYR A 233 2.07 -24.69 23.19
C TYR A 233 3.14 -23.86 23.88
N GLY A 234 2.82 -22.64 24.27
CA GLY A 234 3.74 -21.66 24.89
C GLY A 234 4.33 -20.67 23.88
N GLU A 235 4.51 -19.43 24.35
CA GLU A 235 5.06 -18.33 23.56
C GLU A 235 6.55 -18.55 23.16
N ASP A 236 7.30 -19.28 24.01
CA ASP A 236 8.71 -19.62 23.77
C ASP A 236 8.93 -20.39 22.48
N LYS A 237 7.90 -21.02 21.95
CA LYS A 237 7.95 -21.75 20.66
C LYS A 237 8.16 -20.83 19.45
N PHE A 238 7.78 -19.57 19.55
CA PHE A 238 7.93 -18.63 18.43
C PHE A 238 9.40 -18.36 18.13
N ALA A 239 10.15 -17.95 19.15
CA ALA A 239 11.60 -17.76 19.04
C ALA A 239 12.29 -19.00 18.47
N LYS A 240 11.94 -20.19 19.00
CA LYS A 240 12.49 -21.47 18.52
C LYS A 240 12.15 -21.76 17.05
N PHE A 241 10.91 -21.47 16.63
CA PHE A 241 10.49 -21.65 15.24
C PHE A 241 11.26 -20.74 14.29
N PHE A 242 11.42 -19.46 14.65
CA PHE A 242 12.14 -18.48 13.84
C PHE A 242 13.64 -18.78 13.77
N ASP A 243 14.26 -19.29 14.85
CA ASP A 243 15.62 -19.75 14.87
C ASP A 243 15.83 -20.93 13.91
N GLN A 244 14.98 -21.94 13.98
CA GLN A 244 15.07 -23.12 13.14
C GLN A 244 14.89 -22.80 11.67
N TYR A 245 13.87 -21.99 11.34
CA TYR A 245 13.65 -21.60 9.96
C TYR A 245 14.72 -20.62 9.47
N GLY A 246 15.15 -19.66 10.30
CA GLY A 246 16.23 -18.71 10.00
C GLY A 246 17.60 -19.37 9.75
N SER A 247 17.79 -20.61 10.21
CA SER A 247 18.99 -21.41 9.96
C SER A 247 18.84 -22.41 8.80
N SER A 248 17.71 -22.37 8.08
CA SER A 248 17.33 -23.36 7.07
C SER A 248 17.30 -22.74 5.67
N LEU A 249 17.21 -23.59 4.64
CA LEU A 249 17.04 -23.12 3.26
C LEU A 249 15.65 -22.44 3.11
N PRO A 250 15.61 -21.22 2.56
CA PRO A 250 14.36 -20.49 2.34
C PRO A 250 13.35 -21.31 1.55
N VAL A 251 12.05 -21.08 1.83
CA VAL A 251 10.91 -21.73 1.18
C VAL A 251 10.83 -23.24 1.42
N LEU A 252 11.92 -23.99 1.24
CA LEU A 252 11.93 -25.46 1.24
C LEU A 252 11.76 -26.08 2.63
N MET A 253 12.25 -25.43 3.69
CA MET A 253 12.32 -26.03 5.02
C MET A 253 11.30 -25.49 6.02
N PHE A 254 10.40 -24.59 5.60
CA PHE A 254 9.44 -23.91 6.46
C PHE A 254 8.52 -24.87 7.25
N GLY A 255 7.84 -25.77 6.56
CA GLY A 255 6.96 -26.76 7.19
C GLY A 255 7.70 -27.77 8.09
N MET A 256 8.95 -28.09 7.76
CA MET A 256 9.81 -28.97 8.56
C MET A 256 10.22 -28.26 9.86
N SER A 257 10.64 -27.01 9.79
CA SER A 257 11.01 -26.22 10.97
C SER A 257 9.84 -26.09 11.95
N ALA A 258 8.62 -25.85 11.43
CA ALA A 258 7.41 -25.85 12.26
C ALA A 258 7.15 -27.21 12.91
N SER A 259 7.29 -28.30 12.15
CA SER A 259 7.07 -29.65 12.69
C SER A 259 8.09 -30.01 13.78
N GLN A 260 9.32 -29.59 13.63
CA GLN A 260 10.39 -29.78 14.65
C GLN A 260 10.09 -28.96 15.92
N THR A 261 9.53 -27.77 15.77
CA THR A 261 9.21 -26.88 16.91
C THR A 261 8.00 -27.37 17.71
N TYR A 262 6.92 -27.72 17.03
CA TYR A 262 5.63 -28.04 17.64
C TYR A 262 5.34 -29.53 17.79
N GLY A 263 6.17 -30.42 17.20
CA GLY A 263 5.94 -31.85 17.17
C GLY A 263 4.79 -32.30 16.26
N LYS A 264 4.24 -31.38 15.46
CA LYS A 264 3.11 -31.59 14.57
C LYS A 264 3.29 -30.77 13.29
N SER A 265 2.72 -31.27 12.17
CA SER A 265 2.70 -30.50 10.93
C SER A 265 1.78 -29.29 11.03
N LEU A 266 2.10 -28.22 10.31
CA LEU A 266 1.29 -27.01 10.27
C LEU A 266 -0.19 -27.27 9.89
N PRO A 267 -0.50 -28.09 8.86
CA PRO A 267 -1.89 -28.42 8.55
C PRO A 267 -2.64 -29.11 9.69
N LYS A 268 -1.93 -29.90 10.51
CA LYS A 268 -2.53 -30.55 11.69
C LYS A 268 -2.82 -29.52 12.80
N LEU A 269 -1.87 -28.62 13.07
CA LEU A 269 -2.05 -27.52 14.03
C LEU A 269 -3.22 -26.61 13.61
N TRP A 270 -3.32 -26.29 12.32
CA TRP A 270 -4.39 -25.49 11.74
C TRP A 270 -5.77 -26.15 11.89
N LYS A 271 -5.85 -27.47 11.70
CA LYS A 271 -7.08 -28.23 11.90
C LYS A 271 -7.51 -28.25 13.38
N GLU A 272 -6.55 -28.40 14.31
CA GLU A 272 -6.81 -28.36 15.75
C GLU A 272 -7.31 -26.97 16.17
N TRP A 273 -6.70 -25.90 15.64
CA TRP A 273 -7.16 -24.54 15.85
C TRP A 273 -8.58 -24.32 15.31
N LYS A 274 -8.89 -24.77 14.10
CA LYS A 274 -10.25 -24.72 13.56
C LYS A 274 -11.28 -25.37 14.51
N GLN A 275 -10.95 -26.51 15.10
CA GLN A 275 -11.83 -27.20 16.06
C GLN A 275 -12.00 -26.36 17.33
N TYR A 276 -10.93 -25.78 17.84
CA TYR A 276 -10.94 -24.89 19.01
C TYR A 276 -11.87 -23.69 18.78
N GLU A 277 -11.73 -22.98 17.67
CA GLU A 277 -12.58 -21.82 17.37
C GLU A 277 -14.03 -22.23 17.08
N SER A 278 -14.27 -23.43 16.52
CA SER A 278 -15.62 -23.95 16.28
C SER A 278 -16.40 -24.15 17.58
N GLU A 279 -15.74 -24.63 18.62
CA GLU A 279 -16.37 -24.77 19.95
C GLU A 279 -16.53 -23.41 20.63
N ARG A 280 -15.52 -22.54 20.53
CA ARG A 280 -15.55 -21.20 21.14
C ARG A 280 -16.71 -20.34 20.61
N PHE A 281 -17.00 -20.41 19.31
CA PHE A 281 -17.99 -19.55 18.64
C PHE A 281 -19.27 -20.27 18.23
N LYS A 282 -19.58 -21.41 18.83
CA LYS A 282 -20.79 -22.20 18.49
C LYS A 282 -22.11 -21.43 18.58
N ASN A 283 -22.19 -20.43 19.46
CA ASN A 283 -23.39 -19.62 19.68
C ASN A 283 -23.39 -18.30 18.88
N PHE A 284 -22.35 -18.03 18.09
CA PHE A 284 -22.28 -16.79 17.32
C PHE A 284 -23.38 -16.75 16.25
N HIS A 285 -24.19 -15.68 16.26
CA HIS A 285 -25.18 -15.39 15.23
C HIS A 285 -25.61 -13.93 15.28
N ASN A 286 -25.81 -13.31 14.12
CA ASN A 286 -26.39 -11.96 14.03
C ASN A 286 -27.92 -12.03 14.30
N GLU A 287 -28.44 -11.02 14.99
CA GLU A 287 -29.85 -10.96 15.39
C GLU A 287 -30.70 -10.26 14.33
N GLY A 288 -31.94 -10.67 14.21
CA GLY A 288 -32.92 -10.08 13.30
C GLY A 288 -32.82 -10.57 11.87
N GLU A 289 -33.42 -9.80 10.96
CA GLU A 289 -33.51 -10.12 9.53
C GLU A 289 -32.34 -9.50 8.75
N ARG A 290 -31.70 -10.30 7.90
CA ARG A 290 -30.66 -9.84 6.97
C ARG A 290 -31.30 -9.21 5.73
N LEU A 291 -31.09 -7.90 5.53
CA LEU A 291 -31.70 -7.11 4.45
C LEU A 291 -30.88 -7.06 3.16
N THR A 292 -29.58 -7.30 3.25
CA THR A 292 -28.65 -7.36 2.08
C THR A 292 -27.90 -8.66 2.06
N GLN A 293 -27.41 -9.09 0.90
CA GLN A 293 -26.69 -10.36 0.74
C GLN A 293 -25.47 -10.21 -0.17
N LYS A 294 -24.84 -9.03 -0.13
CA LYS A 294 -23.72 -8.74 -1.02
C LYS A 294 -22.37 -9.01 -0.35
N GLY A 295 -22.30 -8.86 0.97
CA GLY A 295 -21.06 -8.96 1.71
C GLY A 295 -20.10 -7.80 1.40
N ASP A 296 -18.78 -8.08 1.47
CA ASP A 296 -17.70 -7.11 1.31
C ASP A 296 -17.58 -6.12 2.48
N PHE A 297 -16.67 -5.12 2.39
CA PHE A 297 -16.60 -4.08 3.40
C PHE A 297 -17.77 -3.12 3.26
N ALA A 298 -18.40 -2.79 4.39
CA ALA A 298 -19.41 -1.74 4.50
C ALA A 298 -19.24 -1.00 5.83
N SER A 299 -19.57 0.29 5.84
CA SER A 299 -19.50 1.15 7.02
C SER A 299 -20.55 2.28 6.95
N ASP A 300 -20.60 3.09 7.99
CA ASP A 300 -21.32 4.37 8.06
C ASP A 300 -22.81 4.28 7.74
N LEU A 301 -23.50 3.33 8.35
CA LEU A 301 -24.94 3.15 8.16
C LEU A 301 -25.72 4.31 8.79
N LEU A 302 -26.53 5.00 7.99
CA LEU A 302 -27.44 6.06 8.39
C LEU A 302 -28.88 5.73 7.97
N PHE A 303 -29.84 6.12 8.80
CA PHE A 303 -31.26 6.07 8.47
C PHE A 303 -31.81 7.51 8.30
N TYR A 304 -32.34 7.82 7.11
CA TYR A 304 -32.89 9.15 6.79
C TYR A 304 -34.04 9.02 5.79
N ASN A 305 -35.21 9.59 6.12
CA ASN A 305 -36.42 9.62 5.27
C ASN A 305 -36.79 8.24 4.70
N ASP A 306 -37.03 7.25 5.59
CA ASP A 306 -37.37 5.85 5.26
C ASP A 306 -36.34 5.14 4.34
N LYS A 307 -35.08 5.63 4.31
CA LYS A 307 -33.98 5.08 3.53
C LYS A 307 -32.76 4.87 4.39
N LEU A 308 -32.01 3.84 4.04
CA LEU A 308 -30.68 3.56 4.59
C LEU A 308 -29.61 4.02 3.61
N TYR A 309 -28.59 4.70 4.14
CA TYR A 309 -27.40 5.11 3.41
C TYR A 309 -26.20 4.48 4.07
N TYR A 310 -25.31 3.91 3.29
CA TYR A 310 -24.10 3.30 3.82
C TYR A 310 -23.01 3.25 2.76
N THR A 311 -21.76 3.25 3.21
CA THR A 311 -20.62 3.05 2.33
C THR A 311 -20.39 1.56 2.10
N ARG A 312 -19.90 1.20 0.93
CA ARG A 312 -19.61 -0.16 0.58
C ARG A 312 -18.49 -0.25 -0.44
N THR A 313 -17.62 -1.23 -0.30
CA THR A 313 -16.64 -1.60 -1.31
C THR A 313 -17.24 -2.62 -2.26
N ASP A 314 -17.15 -2.37 -3.57
CA ASP A 314 -17.41 -3.34 -4.62
C ASP A 314 -16.11 -3.61 -5.37
N ARG A 315 -15.75 -4.87 -5.56
CA ARG A 315 -14.57 -5.25 -6.32
C ARG A 315 -14.93 -5.98 -7.61
N LYS A 316 -14.20 -5.65 -8.66
CA LYS A 316 -14.32 -6.33 -9.95
C LYS A 316 -12.97 -6.96 -10.28
N LYS A 317 -12.93 -8.28 -10.31
CA LYS A 317 -11.74 -9.04 -10.69
C LYS A 317 -11.31 -8.67 -12.10
N THR A 318 -10.03 -8.36 -12.28
CA THR A 318 -9.42 -7.97 -13.56
C THR A 318 -8.28 -8.89 -13.96
N GLY A 319 -7.98 -9.89 -13.16
CA GLY A 319 -6.95 -10.91 -13.40
C GLY A 319 -6.88 -11.85 -12.21
N ALA A 320 -5.98 -12.80 -12.23
CA ALA A 320 -5.80 -13.77 -11.14
C ALA A 320 -5.56 -13.09 -9.79
N PHE A 321 -4.74 -12.04 -9.80
CA PHE A 321 -4.22 -11.37 -8.61
C PHE A 321 -4.62 -9.89 -8.53
N ASN A 322 -5.46 -9.41 -9.47
CA ASN A 322 -5.82 -8.00 -9.58
C ASN A 322 -7.33 -7.80 -9.58
N ALA A 323 -7.77 -6.73 -8.93
CA ALA A 323 -9.16 -6.28 -8.96
C ALA A 323 -9.25 -4.76 -8.88
N TRP A 324 -10.22 -4.20 -9.60
CA TRP A 324 -10.64 -2.82 -9.38
C TRP A 324 -11.53 -2.75 -8.16
N SER A 325 -11.18 -1.87 -7.22
CA SER A 325 -12.00 -1.55 -6.05
C SER A 325 -12.77 -0.26 -6.29
N PHE A 326 -14.06 -0.29 -5.98
CA PHE A 326 -14.96 0.86 -6.03
C PHE A 326 -15.50 1.11 -4.63
N SER A 327 -15.30 2.31 -4.13
CA SER A 327 -15.96 2.80 -2.92
C SER A 327 -17.29 3.43 -3.31
N ASN A 328 -18.37 2.87 -2.84
CA ASN A 328 -19.72 3.27 -3.20
C ASN A 328 -20.47 3.81 -1.97
N ILE A 329 -21.30 4.83 -2.17
CA ILE A 329 -22.38 5.18 -1.24
C ILE A 329 -23.68 4.60 -1.81
N THR A 330 -24.28 3.69 -1.07
CA THR A 330 -25.51 2.98 -1.46
C THR A 330 -26.69 3.50 -0.67
N GLN A 331 -27.79 3.77 -1.35
CA GLN A 331 -29.10 4.05 -0.76
C GLN A 331 -29.97 2.81 -0.89
N LYS A 332 -30.60 2.39 0.20
CA LYS A 332 -31.61 1.32 0.22
C LYS A 332 -32.92 1.85 0.77
N ASP A 333 -33.96 1.75 -0.02
CA ASP A 333 -35.33 2.08 0.41
C ASP A 333 -35.87 0.97 1.32
N THR A 334 -36.28 1.31 2.53
CA THR A 334 -36.72 0.33 3.53
C THR A 334 -38.12 -0.25 3.27
N ILE A 335 -38.91 0.41 2.44
CA ILE A 335 -40.26 0.01 2.10
C ILE A 335 -40.25 -0.91 0.87
N SER A 336 -39.61 -0.47 -0.21
CA SER A 336 -39.58 -1.23 -1.47
C SER A 336 -38.43 -2.24 -1.55
N GLY A 337 -37.43 -2.14 -0.66
CA GLY A 337 -36.22 -2.95 -0.66
C GLY A 337 -35.24 -2.60 -1.79
N LYS A 338 -35.53 -1.63 -2.65
CA LYS A 338 -34.69 -1.26 -3.80
C LYS A 338 -33.41 -0.59 -3.35
N GLU A 339 -32.31 -0.94 -4.00
CA GLU A 339 -31.00 -0.33 -3.80
C GLU A 339 -30.58 0.53 -5.00
N LYS A 340 -29.93 1.65 -4.71
CA LYS A 340 -29.37 2.56 -5.71
C LYS A 340 -27.96 3.00 -5.27
N CYS A 341 -26.98 2.92 -6.16
CA CYS A 341 -25.69 3.56 -5.96
C CYS A 341 -25.82 5.07 -6.17
N ILE A 342 -25.44 5.86 -5.17
CA ILE A 342 -25.54 7.33 -5.20
C ILE A 342 -24.19 7.94 -5.62
N VAL A 343 -23.10 7.40 -5.10
CA VAL A 343 -21.71 7.78 -5.42
C VAL A 343 -20.92 6.54 -5.70
N SER A 344 -20.06 6.59 -6.70
CA SER A 344 -19.07 5.54 -6.99
C SER A 344 -17.72 6.19 -7.31
N THR A 345 -16.67 5.78 -6.64
CA THR A 345 -15.30 6.28 -6.84
C THR A 345 -14.30 5.15 -6.66
N THR A 346 -13.10 5.30 -7.21
CA THR A 346 -11.97 4.40 -6.97
C THR A 346 -11.10 4.84 -5.80
N SER A 347 -11.38 6.02 -5.24
CA SER A 347 -10.73 6.52 -4.03
C SER A 347 -11.45 6.04 -2.77
N SER A 348 -10.73 5.91 -1.68
CA SER A 348 -11.31 5.56 -0.38
C SER A 348 -12.05 6.75 0.23
N PHE A 349 -13.16 6.49 0.91
CA PHE A 349 -13.76 7.48 1.80
C PHE A 349 -12.87 7.66 3.03
N THR A 350 -12.61 8.92 3.40
CA THR A 350 -11.71 9.26 4.51
C THR A 350 -12.45 9.60 5.80
N THR A 351 -13.74 9.91 5.70
CA THR A 351 -14.61 10.24 6.85
C THR A 351 -15.94 9.53 6.74
N PRO A 352 -16.69 9.38 7.84
CA PRO A 352 -18.10 9.00 7.79
C PRO A 352 -18.93 9.91 6.90
N ILE A 353 -19.95 9.33 6.25
CA ILE A 353 -20.93 10.10 5.47
C ILE A 353 -21.86 10.86 6.41
N LYS A 354 -22.33 12.05 5.97
CA LYS A 354 -23.26 12.90 6.71
C LYS A 354 -24.44 13.27 5.80
N ILE A 355 -25.63 13.46 6.39
CA ILE A 355 -26.80 13.94 5.67
C ILE A 355 -27.40 15.12 6.42
N HIS A 356 -27.53 16.26 5.74
CA HIS A 356 -28.15 17.46 6.28
C HIS A 356 -29.02 18.12 5.20
N ASN A 357 -30.31 18.31 5.47
CA ASN A 357 -31.27 19.01 4.56
C ASN A 357 -31.25 18.47 3.12
N ASP A 358 -31.36 17.16 2.93
CA ASP A 358 -31.30 16.47 1.64
C ASP A 358 -29.96 16.63 0.87
N HIS A 359 -28.88 17.03 1.55
CA HIS A 359 -27.53 17.04 1.06
C HIS A 359 -26.74 15.92 1.73
N LEU A 360 -26.05 15.14 0.92
CA LEU A 360 -25.13 14.10 1.34
C LEU A 360 -23.70 14.66 1.27
N TYR A 361 -23.03 14.70 2.41
CA TYR A 361 -21.62 15.10 2.51
C TYR A 361 -20.76 13.88 2.69
N TYR A 362 -19.67 13.82 1.94
CA TYR A 362 -18.68 12.73 2.01
C TYR A 362 -17.30 13.23 1.66
N ALA A 363 -16.26 12.62 2.22
CA ALA A 363 -14.89 12.96 1.92
C ALA A 363 -14.17 11.79 1.25
N VAL A 364 -13.35 12.08 0.24
CA VAL A 364 -12.52 11.12 -0.47
C VAL A 364 -11.05 11.47 -0.35
N ALA A 365 -10.20 10.44 -0.32
CA ALA A 365 -8.76 10.62 -0.36
C ALA A 365 -8.31 11.18 -1.72
N GLU A 366 -7.38 12.12 -1.70
CA GLU A 366 -6.68 12.62 -2.87
C GLU A 366 -5.19 12.80 -2.55
N ILE A 367 -4.35 12.80 -3.56
CA ILE A 367 -2.91 12.90 -3.43
C ILE A 367 -2.39 14.30 -3.78
N LYS A 368 -1.32 14.70 -3.11
CA LYS A 368 -0.60 15.95 -3.34
C LYS A 368 0.87 15.63 -3.63
N PRO A 369 1.35 15.87 -4.84
CA PRO A 369 2.76 15.64 -5.19
C PRO A 369 3.69 16.48 -4.33
N GLY A 370 4.81 15.89 -3.90
CA GLY A 370 5.82 16.56 -3.06
C GLY A 370 5.40 16.80 -1.61
N TYR A 371 4.29 16.23 -1.16
CA TYR A 371 3.89 16.32 0.25
C TYR A 371 4.79 15.43 1.13
N ALA A 372 5.06 14.20 0.69
CA ALA A 372 5.99 13.29 1.35
C ALA A 372 7.35 13.33 0.63
N ASN A 373 8.42 13.40 1.41
CA ASN A 373 9.79 13.56 0.91
C ASN A 373 10.62 12.29 1.08
N THR A 374 10.02 11.21 1.59
CA THR A 374 10.74 9.99 1.90
C THR A 374 10.32 8.82 1.05
N SER A 375 11.24 7.92 0.89
CA SER A 375 11.16 6.54 0.50
C SER A 375 10.37 6.18 -0.74
N TYR A 376 9.23 5.63 -0.52
CA TYR A 376 8.41 5.02 -1.56
C TYR A 376 7.42 5.99 -2.16
N MET A 377 7.13 7.10 -1.46
CA MET A 377 6.09 8.03 -1.83
C MET A 377 6.63 9.43 -2.07
N THR A 378 6.47 9.93 -3.26
CA THR A 378 6.71 11.33 -3.61
C THR A 378 5.44 12.18 -3.47
N TYR A 379 4.43 11.67 -2.76
CA TYR A 379 3.15 12.32 -2.54
C TYR A 379 2.56 11.92 -1.19
N GLY A 380 1.78 12.82 -0.60
CA GLY A 380 0.98 12.56 0.60
C GLY A 380 -0.51 12.61 0.30
N TYR A 381 -1.33 12.32 1.30
CA TYR A 381 -2.78 12.23 1.20
C TYR A 381 -3.46 13.36 1.95
N TYR A 382 -4.56 13.84 1.39
CA TYR A 382 -5.49 14.77 2.04
C TYR A 382 -6.93 14.43 1.64
N SER A 383 -7.90 15.04 2.33
CA SER A 383 -9.33 14.78 2.09
C SER A 383 -9.95 15.88 1.24
N ILE A 384 -10.80 15.48 0.31
CA ILE A 384 -11.70 16.36 -0.45
C ILE A 384 -13.13 16.08 0.01
N VAL A 385 -13.78 17.07 0.61
CA VAL A 385 -15.17 16.99 1.04
C VAL A 385 -16.08 17.44 -0.11
N HIS A 386 -17.06 16.61 -0.42
CA HIS A 386 -18.10 16.83 -1.41
C HIS A 386 -19.44 17.10 -0.75
N ASP A 387 -20.22 17.96 -1.37
CA ASP A 387 -21.63 18.22 -1.10
C ASP A 387 -22.46 17.74 -2.30
N LYS A 388 -23.26 16.71 -2.10
CA LYS A 388 -24.12 16.12 -3.11
C LYS A 388 -25.58 16.31 -2.75
N ASN A 389 -26.30 17.08 -3.56
CA ASN A 389 -27.75 17.24 -3.43
C ASN A 389 -28.46 15.93 -3.85
N LEU A 390 -29.20 15.33 -2.94
CA LEU A 390 -29.90 14.05 -3.16
C LEU A 390 -31.12 14.17 -4.10
N ILE A 391 -31.64 15.38 -4.29
CA ILE A 391 -32.80 15.66 -5.15
C ILE A 391 -32.32 15.95 -6.58
N THR A 392 -31.39 16.90 -6.75
CA THR A 392 -30.92 17.35 -8.08
C THR A 392 -29.78 16.48 -8.61
N SER A 393 -29.13 15.70 -7.75
CA SER A 393 -27.91 14.93 -8.04
C SER A 393 -26.65 15.78 -8.33
N GLU A 394 -26.72 17.10 -8.12
CA GLU A 394 -25.55 17.98 -8.24
C GLU A 394 -24.51 17.61 -7.17
N ASP A 395 -23.23 17.61 -7.54
CA ASP A 395 -22.10 17.22 -6.68
C ASP A 395 -21.00 18.28 -6.77
N LYS A 396 -20.64 18.88 -5.65
CA LYS A 396 -19.68 19.97 -5.56
C LYS A 396 -18.62 19.70 -4.52
N VAL A 397 -17.39 20.08 -4.82
CA VAL A 397 -16.31 20.13 -3.82
C VAL A 397 -16.51 21.36 -2.95
N CYS A 398 -16.63 21.17 -1.64
CA CYS A 398 -16.82 22.25 -0.68
C CYS A 398 -15.57 22.53 0.18
N LEU A 399 -14.79 21.53 0.55
CA LEU A 399 -13.60 21.69 1.40
C LEU A 399 -12.45 20.77 0.96
N LYS A 400 -11.21 21.27 1.12
CA LYS A 400 -9.99 20.46 0.95
C LYS A 400 -9.05 20.73 2.12
N ASP A 401 -8.74 19.68 2.91
CA ASP A 401 -7.81 19.76 4.03
C ASP A 401 -7.37 18.36 4.49
N GLY A 402 -6.35 18.30 5.35
CA GLY A 402 -5.99 17.11 6.13
C GLY A 402 -6.87 17.02 7.38
N LEU A 403 -8.13 16.69 7.20
CA LEU A 403 -9.11 16.58 8.31
C LEU A 403 -9.31 15.14 8.77
N ARG A 404 -9.65 14.96 10.04
CA ARG A 404 -9.94 13.66 10.65
C ARG A 404 -11.41 13.29 10.50
N ASP A 405 -12.33 14.19 10.89
CA ASP A 405 -13.76 14.10 10.61
C ASP A 405 -14.37 15.50 10.62
N PHE A 406 -15.59 15.61 10.12
CA PHE A 406 -16.33 16.86 10.03
C PHE A 406 -17.82 16.65 10.31
N GLU A 407 -18.54 17.74 10.61
CA GLU A 407 -20.00 17.76 10.65
C GLU A 407 -20.53 19.09 10.08
N VAL A 408 -21.72 19.06 9.50
CA VAL A 408 -22.41 20.26 9.01
C VAL A 408 -23.35 20.76 10.08
N LEU A 409 -23.15 22.00 10.53
CA LEU A 409 -23.96 22.62 11.56
C LEU A 409 -25.27 23.17 11.01
N SER A 410 -26.21 23.51 11.87
CA SER A 410 -27.54 24.06 11.51
C SER A 410 -27.46 25.37 10.73
N ASP A 411 -26.39 26.15 10.90
CA ASP A 411 -26.12 27.37 10.15
C ASP A 411 -25.50 27.13 8.76
N GLY A 412 -25.26 25.89 8.40
CA GLY A 412 -24.62 25.46 7.15
C GLY A 412 -23.11 25.54 7.15
N SER A 413 -22.47 25.96 8.23
CA SER A 413 -21.02 25.89 8.36
C SER A 413 -20.54 24.45 8.64
N ILE A 414 -19.28 24.16 8.32
CA ILE A 414 -18.63 22.88 8.64
C ILE A 414 -17.77 23.08 9.88
N ILE A 415 -17.95 22.22 10.89
CA ILE A 415 -16.96 22.04 11.95
C ILE A 415 -16.16 20.78 11.68
N TYR A 416 -14.83 20.84 11.83
CA TYR A 416 -13.97 19.68 11.64
C TYR A 416 -12.78 19.67 12.60
N SER A 417 -12.21 18.49 12.78
CA SER A 417 -11.01 18.25 13.58
C SER A 417 -9.79 17.99 12.70
N LYS A 418 -8.63 18.42 13.17
CA LYS A 418 -7.34 18.19 12.55
C LYS A 418 -6.29 17.91 13.61
N ASP A 419 -5.36 16.97 13.34
CA ASP A 419 -4.31 16.62 14.28
C ASP A 419 -3.29 17.75 14.43
N LYS A 420 -2.80 17.93 15.64
CA LYS A 420 -1.67 18.81 15.94
C LYS A 420 -0.37 18.12 15.53
N LYS A 421 0.59 18.92 15.05
CA LYS A 421 1.89 18.39 14.63
C LYS A 421 2.94 18.41 15.75
N ASP A 422 2.86 19.38 16.62
CA ASP A 422 3.85 19.66 17.67
C ASP A 422 3.55 19.00 19.03
N SER A 423 2.37 18.39 19.17
CA SER A 423 1.90 17.79 20.41
C SER A 423 0.75 16.82 20.14
N PHE A 424 0.37 16.03 21.14
CA PHE A 424 -0.84 15.22 21.07
C PHE A 424 -2.09 16.09 21.17
N GLY A 425 -3.07 15.82 20.30
CA GLY A 425 -4.36 16.50 20.33
C GLY A 425 -4.87 16.94 18.96
N SER A 426 -5.97 17.68 19.00
CA SER A 426 -6.63 18.19 17.79
C SER A 426 -6.87 19.69 17.85
N GLU A 427 -6.82 20.30 16.68
CA GLU A 427 -7.39 21.62 16.40
C GLU A 427 -8.86 21.45 16.02
N ILE A 428 -9.75 22.27 16.56
CA ILE A 428 -11.17 22.38 16.19
C ILE A 428 -11.34 23.60 15.32
N ILE A 429 -11.80 23.38 14.07
CA ILE A 429 -11.84 24.40 13.03
C ILE A 429 -13.29 24.53 12.52
N GLN A 430 -13.76 25.75 12.37
CA GLN A 430 -15.00 26.08 11.68
C GLN A 430 -14.67 26.58 10.27
N TYR A 431 -15.45 26.14 9.31
CA TYR A 431 -15.32 26.54 7.91
C TYR A 431 -16.66 26.99 7.35
N ASP A 432 -16.71 28.21 6.84
CA ASP A 432 -17.86 28.72 6.12
C ASP A 432 -17.78 28.35 4.64
N ILE A 433 -18.74 27.56 4.17
CA ILE A 433 -18.78 27.08 2.78
C ILE A 433 -18.92 28.21 1.77
N ASN A 434 -19.63 29.30 2.13
CA ASN A 434 -19.94 30.41 1.23
C ASN A 434 -18.75 31.36 1.09
N THR A 435 -18.16 31.78 2.20
CA THR A 435 -17.01 32.69 2.22
C THR A 435 -15.68 32.00 2.03
N LYS A 436 -15.64 30.67 2.22
CA LYS A 436 -14.42 29.84 2.24
C LYS A 436 -13.42 30.23 3.34
N GLU A 437 -13.89 30.88 4.37
CA GLU A 437 -13.07 31.28 5.51
C GLU A 437 -12.92 30.11 6.48
N LYS A 438 -11.68 29.88 6.91
CA LYS A 438 -11.31 28.91 7.96
C LYS A 438 -11.00 29.65 9.24
N LYS A 439 -11.65 29.27 10.33
CA LYS A 439 -11.42 29.83 11.65
C LYS A 439 -11.07 28.71 12.64
N LYS A 440 -9.83 28.69 13.15
CA LYS A 440 -9.49 27.85 14.30
C LYS A 440 -10.23 28.39 15.54
N LEU A 441 -11.06 27.54 16.13
CA LEU A 441 -11.84 27.89 17.31
C LEU A 441 -11.00 27.72 18.58
N PHE A 442 -10.40 26.55 18.76
CA PHE A 442 -9.55 26.20 19.90
C PHE A 442 -8.80 24.88 19.63
N GLU A 443 -7.93 24.50 20.57
CA GLU A 443 -7.19 23.25 20.59
C GLU A 443 -7.57 22.42 21.83
N VAL A 444 -7.49 21.10 21.68
CA VAL A 444 -7.74 20.17 22.78
C VAL A 444 -6.64 19.10 22.84
N GLU A 445 -6.38 18.58 24.04
CA GLU A 445 -5.45 17.46 24.31
C GLU A 445 -6.15 16.11 24.11
N TYR A 446 -6.92 15.99 23.03
CA TYR A 446 -7.63 14.80 22.61
C TYR A 446 -7.52 14.64 21.11
N LEU A 447 -7.35 13.44 20.62
CA LEU A 447 -7.66 13.15 19.22
C LEU A 447 -9.17 13.10 19.08
N VAL A 448 -9.73 14.08 18.40
CA VAL A 448 -11.17 14.22 18.16
C VAL A 448 -11.49 13.62 16.82
N ASP A 449 -12.37 12.64 16.83
CA ASP A 449 -12.82 11.90 15.65
C ASP A 449 -14.34 11.75 15.66
N ARG A 450 -14.93 11.24 14.59
CA ARG A 450 -16.35 10.98 14.38
C ARG A 450 -17.24 12.00 15.08
N ILE A 451 -17.43 13.14 14.43
CA ILE A 451 -18.26 14.25 14.90
C ILE A 451 -19.70 14.03 14.42
N VAL A 452 -20.68 14.10 15.32
CA VAL A 452 -22.11 14.12 14.98
C VAL A 452 -22.79 15.23 15.74
N ALA A 453 -23.70 15.96 15.09
CA ALA A 453 -24.44 17.06 15.72
C ALA A 453 -25.94 16.96 15.47
N ASN A 454 -26.71 17.54 16.40
CA ASN A 454 -28.07 17.95 16.18
C ASN A 454 -28.21 19.45 16.54
N GLU A 455 -29.43 19.99 16.59
CA GLU A 455 -29.67 21.42 16.85
C GLU A 455 -29.06 21.89 18.19
N ASP A 456 -28.99 21.01 19.18
CA ASP A 456 -28.63 21.36 20.56
C ASP A 456 -27.23 20.92 20.97
N ARG A 457 -26.63 19.91 20.31
CA ARG A 457 -25.46 19.22 20.83
C ARG A 457 -24.53 18.72 19.74
N ILE A 458 -23.23 18.72 20.04
CA ILE A 458 -22.19 18.08 19.25
C ILE A 458 -21.60 16.96 20.10
N ILE A 459 -21.65 15.74 19.58
CA ILE A 459 -21.08 14.54 20.21
C ILE A 459 -19.93 14.05 19.34
N VAL A 460 -18.83 13.67 19.98
CA VAL A 460 -17.63 13.18 19.29
C VAL A 460 -17.12 11.88 19.91
N SER A 461 -16.50 11.03 19.12
CA SER A 461 -15.55 10.07 19.64
C SER A 461 -14.21 10.76 19.83
N ALA A 462 -13.66 10.71 21.01
CA ALA A 462 -12.34 11.29 21.29
C ALA A 462 -11.55 10.40 22.24
N ARG A 463 -10.24 10.54 22.23
CA ARG A 463 -9.35 9.86 23.18
C ARG A 463 -8.22 10.74 23.65
N LYS A 464 -7.82 10.59 24.86
CA LYS A 464 -6.51 11.04 25.34
C LYS A 464 -5.43 10.05 24.93
N ASP A 465 -4.19 10.45 25.08
CA ASP A 465 -3.08 9.52 24.97
C ASP A 465 -3.19 8.39 26.02
N TRP A 466 -2.93 7.15 25.60
CA TRP A 466 -3.09 5.92 26.39
C TRP A 466 -4.54 5.56 26.77
N GLU A 467 -5.54 6.14 26.14
CA GLU A 467 -6.96 5.80 26.29
C GLU A 467 -7.54 5.33 24.95
N ASN A 468 -8.55 4.48 24.97
CA ASN A 468 -9.34 4.18 23.78
C ASN A 468 -10.30 5.35 23.48
N TYR A 469 -10.83 5.36 22.25
CA TYR A 469 -11.88 6.28 21.89
C TYR A 469 -13.10 6.06 22.78
N ASN A 470 -13.60 7.14 23.36
CA ASN A 470 -14.80 7.22 24.15
C ASN A 470 -15.69 8.37 23.66
N LEU A 471 -16.92 8.45 24.16
CA LEU A 471 -17.92 9.43 23.75
C LEU A 471 -17.84 10.67 24.62
N TYR A 472 -17.79 11.85 23.98
CA TYR A 472 -17.73 13.15 24.63
C TYR A 472 -18.74 14.10 24.00
N SER A 473 -19.26 15.04 24.81
CA SER A 473 -19.94 16.24 24.31
C SER A 473 -18.92 17.35 24.06
N LEU A 474 -18.94 17.95 22.89
CA LEU A 474 -18.09 19.08 22.51
C LEU A 474 -18.82 20.39 22.83
N ASP A 475 -18.35 21.12 23.85
CA ASP A 475 -18.89 22.42 24.25
C ASP A 475 -18.08 23.54 23.58
N LEU A 476 -18.63 24.14 22.53
CA LEU A 476 -17.96 25.21 21.78
C LEU A 476 -17.81 26.50 22.58
N ASN A 477 -18.73 26.77 23.53
CA ASN A 477 -18.69 27.98 24.34
C ASN A 477 -17.61 27.91 25.43
N LYS A 478 -17.49 26.74 26.06
CA LYS A 478 -16.45 26.48 27.07
C LYS A 478 -15.14 26.01 26.47
N GLN A 479 -15.11 25.73 25.19
CA GLN A 479 -13.93 25.24 24.44
C GLN A 479 -13.35 23.95 25.06
N GLN A 480 -14.21 23.00 25.40
CA GLN A 480 -13.81 21.76 26.09
C GLN A 480 -14.64 20.54 25.67
N LEU A 481 -14.08 19.36 25.95
CA LEU A 481 -14.76 18.08 25.86
C LEU A 481 -15.27 17.66 27.24
N ILE A 482 -16.54 17.27 27.30
CA ILE A 482 -17.19 16.77 28.51
C ILE A 482 -17.45 15.28 28.34
N PRO A 483 -16.87 14.38 29.14
CA PRO A 483 -17.04 12.95 28.99
C PRO A 483 -18.49 12.51 29.22
N ILE A 484 -19.01 11.69 28.31
CA ILE A 484 -20.28 10.95 28.46
C ILE A 484 -19.98 9.57 29.06
N ALA A 485 -18.82 9.03 28.70
CA ALA A 485 -18.26 7.80 29.26
C ALA A 485 -16.76 7.94 29.49
N ASN A 486 -16.23 7.13 30.38
CA ASN A 486 -14.78 6.98 30.57
C ASN A 486 -14.53 5.51 30.94
N VAL A 487 -14.39 4.70 29.93
CA VAL A 487 -14.19 3.25 30.02
C VAL A 487 -12.94 2.84 29.24
N PRO A 488 -12.27 1.74 29.62
CA PRO A 488 -11.08 1.28 28.91
C PRO A 488 -11.39 0.69 27.50
N ASN A 489 -12.64 0.35 27.26
CA ASN A 489 -13.12 -0.20 26.00
C ASN A 489 -13.28 0.88 24.94
N PHE A 490 -13.33 0.45 23.67
CA PHE A 490 -13.67 1.29 22.54
C PHE A 490 -15.18 1.65 22.56
N GLU A 491 -15.50 2.93 22.37
CA GLU A 491 -16.83 3.45 22.06
C GLU A 491 -16.78 4.32 20.80
N GLY A 492 -17.51 3.93 19.78
CA GLY A 492 -17.49 4.64 18.48
C GLY A 492 -18.64 4.28 17.56
N PHE A 493 -18.49 4.56 16.29
CA PHE A 493 -19.50 4.34 15.22
C PHE A 493 -20.88 4.89 15.61
N HIS A 494 -20.91 6.03 16.28
CA HIS A 494 -22.10 6.55 16.91
C HIS A 494 -22.98 7.37 15.97
N SER A 495 -24.28 7.43 16.29
CA SER A 495 -25.28 8.28 15.66
C SER A 495 -26.16 8.90 16.76
N LEU A 496 -26.61 10.14 16.55
CA LEU A 496 -27.41 10.91 17.50
C LEU A 496 -28.82 11.10 16.96
N TYR A 497 -29.80 10.69 17.75
CA TYR A 497 -31.20 10.94 17.45
C TYR A 497 -31.91 11.55 18.67
N LYS A 498 -32.23 12.84 18.63
CA LYS A 498 -32.74 13.59 19.77
C LYS A 498 -31.82 13.42 21.00
N ASP A 499 -32.34 12.92 22.12
CA ASP A 499 -31.61 12.61 23.34
C ASP A 499 -31.07 11.17 23.40
N LYS A 500 -31.09 10.43 22.29
CA LYS A 500 -30.61 9.06 22.24
C LYS A 500 -29.34 8.97 21.40
N LEU A 501 -28.26 8.57 22.07
CA LEU A 501 -26.95 8.35 21.43
C LEU A 501 -26.76 6.85 21.22
N PHE A 502 -26.89 6.42 19.98
CA PHE A 502 -26.64 5.04 19.58
C PHE A 502 -25.15 4.87 19.23
N PHE A 503 -24.52 3.81 19.68
CA PHE A 503 -23.10 3.60 19.47
C PHE A 503 -22.74 2.11 19.48
N THR A 504 -21.51 1.81 19.04
CA THR A 504 -20.93 0.47 19.09
C THR A 504 -19.83 0.43 20.14
N SER A 505 -19.74 -0.67 20.87
CA SER A 505 -18.64 -0.93 21.79
C SER A 505 -18.28 -2.42 21.83
N ASN A 506 -17.04 -2.70 22.25
CA ASN A 506 -16.50 -4.05 22.42
C ASN A 506 -16.46 -4.52 23.89
N TYR A 507 -17.38 -4.05 24.73
CA TYR A 507 -17.46 -4.45 26.15
C TYR A 507 -17.45 -5.97 26.37
N GLY A 508 -18.08 -6.73 25.46
CA GLY A 508 -18.16 -8.18 25.48
C GLY A 508 -17.11 -8.90 24.62
N LYS A 509 -16.02 -8.23 24.22
CA LYS A 509 -15.01 -8.73 23.28
C LYS A 509 -15.53 -9.05 21.86
N ILE A 510 -16.75 -8.63 21.54
CA ILE A 510 -17.38 -8.60 20.23
C ILE A 510 -18.10 -7.25 20.13
N TYR A 511 -18.10 -6.65 18.97
CA TYR A 511 -18.84 -5.42 18.75
C TYR A 511 -20.34 -5.65 18.89
N SER A 512 -20.97 -4.88 19.78
CA SER A 512 -22.42 -4.85 20.01
C SER A 512 -22.91 -3.41 19.94
N SER A 513 -24.19 -3.25 19.62
CA SER A 513 -24.85 -1.95 19.58
C SER A 513 -25.46 -1.60 20.93
N TYR A 514 -25.29 -0.36 21.34
CA TYR A 514 -25.77 0.22 22.58
C TYR A 514 -26.49 1.54 22.32
N CYS A 515 -27.26 1.99 23.31
CA CYS A 515 -27.82 3.33 23.36
C CYS A 515 -27.58 3.95 24.74
N TYR A 516 -27.09 5.18 24.75
CA TYR A 516 -27.04 6.03 25.94
C TYR A 516 -28.15 7.08 25.83
N ASP A 517 -29.03 7.11 26.83
CA ASP A 517 -30.09 8.10 26.93
C ASP A 517 -29.54 9.33 27.67
N LEU A 518 -29.31 10.40 26.94
CA LEU A 518 -28.72 11.65 27.43
C LEU A 518 -29.62 12.36 28.47
N SER A 519 -30.92 12.06 28.50
CA SER A 519 -31.85 12.66 29.43
C SER A 519 -31.90 11.91 30.76
N SER A 520 -31.85 10.60 30.75
CA SER A 520 -31.89 9.75 31.95
C SER A 520 -30.51 9.29 32.45
N GLY A 521 -29.45 9.40 31.65
CA GLY A 521 -28.12 8.90 31.97
C GLY A 521 -27.98 7.38 31.92
N LYS A 522 -28.98 6.65 31.40
CA LYS A 522 -28.99 5.20 31.34
C LYS A 522 -28.39 4.67 30.07
N THR A 523 -27.70 3.54 30.15
CA THR A 523 -27.19 2.80 28.98
C THR A 523 -28.04 1.54 28.74
N TYR A 524 -28.31 1.24 27.52
CA TYR A 524 -29.05 0.05 27.09
C TYR A 524 -28.22 -0.74 26.09
N ARG A 525 -28.17 -2.06 26.24
CA ARG A 525 -27.61 -2.98 25.25
C ARG A 525 -28.71 -3.42 24.30
N LEU A 526 -28.47 -3.23 22.99
CA LEU A 526 -29.48 -3.42 21.94
C LEU A 526 -29.31 -4.72 21.16
N THR A 527 -28.10 -5.28 21.13
CA THR A 527 -27.80 -6.59 20.50
C THR A 527 -26.99 -7.45 21.46
N GLN A 528 -27.23 -8.78 21.44
CA GLN A 528 -26.68 -9.73 22.44
C GLN A 528 -25.63 -10.67 21.86
N ASN A 529 -25.87 -11.22 20.65
CA ASN A 529 -25.18 -12.37 20.13
C ASN A 529 -24.50 -12.12 18.80
N GLY A 530 -23.62 -11.94 18.30
CA GLY A 530 -23.05 -11.67 17.00
C GLY A 530 -22.44 -10.30 16.90
N PHE A 531 -22.01 -9.96 15.73
CA PHE A 531 -21.39 -8.68 15.43
C PHE A 531 -22.43 -7.63 15.06
N SER A 532 -22.37 -6.47 15.70
CA SER A 532 -23.26 -5.35 15.39
C SER A 532 -22.52 -4.03 15.47
N ALA A 533 -22.40 -3.34 14.35
CA ALA A 533 -21.74 -2.04 14.25
C ALA A 533 -22.60 -1.03 13.49
N TYR A 534 -22.30 0.27 13.66
CA TYR A 534 -22.97 1.39 13.00
C TYR A 534 -24.49 1.39 13.21
N PRO A 535 -24.98 1.44 14.45
CA PRO A 535 -26.40 1.41 14.74
C PRO A 535 -27.11 2.62 14.18
N ALA A 536 -28.22 2.40 13.45
CA ALA A 536 -29.10 3.42 12.90
C ALA A 536 -30.55 3.16 13.34
N TYR A 537 -31.22 4.20 13.86
CA TYR A 537 -32.49 4.07 14.53
C TYR A 537 -33.67 4.57 13.69
N ASP A 538 -34.71 3.77 13.60
CA ASP A 538 -36.02 4.11 13.06
C ASP A 538 -37.01 4.24 14.20
N GLU A 539 -37.28 5.48 14.62
CA GLU A 539 -38.21 5.78 15.71
C GLU A 539 -39.64 5.37 15.36
N LYS A 540 -40.07 5.61 14.14
CA LYS A 540 -41.43 5.38 13.69
C LYS A 540 -41.84 3.90 13.82
N ASN A 541 -40.92 2.99 13.49
CA ASN A 541 -41.17 1.56 13.50
C ASN A 541 -40.50 0.85 14.68
N GLN A 542 -39.84 1.59 15.60
CA GLN A 542 -39.09 1.04 16.73
C GLN A 542 -38.12 -0.06 16.31
N ARG A 543 -37.31 0.23 15.28
CA ARG A 543 -36.36 -0.70 14.70
C ARG A 543 -34.93 -0.19 14.81
N LEU A 544 -34.03 -1.12 14.98
CA LEU A 544 -32.60 -0.92 14.87
C LEU A 544 -32.08 -1.53 13.58
N TYR A 545 -31.44 -0.72 12.73
CA TYR A 545 -30.62 -1.17 11.63
C TYR A 545 -29.16 -1.18 12.06
N TYR A 546 -28.40 -2.16 11.63
CA TYR A 546 -26.97 -2.26 11.94
C TYR A 546 -26.24 -3.07 10.87
N LEU A 547 -24.91 -2.94 10.82
CA LEU A 547 -24.06 -3.80 10.02
C LEU A 547 -23.68 -5.03 10.82
N GLY A 548 -24.10 -6.22 10.34
CA GLY A 548 -23.71 -7.51 10.88
C GLY A 548 -22.64 -8.16 10.00
N LEU A 549 -21.76 -8.96 10.62
CA LEU A 549 -20.65 -9.62 9.94
C LEU A 549 -20.96 -11.09 9.64
N ASN A 550 -20.72 -11.51 8.42
CA ASN A 550 -20.80 -12.89 7.97
C ASN A 550 -19.53 -13.27 7.19
N SER A 551 -19.41 -14.51 6.73
CA SER A 551 -18.18 -14.99 6.07
C SER A 551 -17.85 -14.31 4.75
N TYR A 552 -18.78 -13.59 4.15
CA TYR A 552 -18.58 -12.82 2.91
C TYR A 552 -18.37 -11.33 3.14
N GLY A 553 -18.38 -10.89 4.41
CA GLY A 553 -18.29 -9.49 4.81
C GLY A 553 -19.53 -8.97 5.50
N PHE A 554 -19.79 -7.68 5.35
CA PHE A 554 -20.84 -6.97 6.06
C PHE A 554 -22.15 -6.94 5.26
N ASP A 555 -23.26 -7.06 5.99
CA ASP A 555 -24.58 -6.83 5.46
C ASP A 555 -25.44 -6.06 6.46
N VAL A 556 -26.44 -5.37 5.94
CA VAL A 556 -27.42 -4.67 6.74
C VAL A 556 -28.41 -5.67 7.36
N TYR A 557 -28.58 -5.56 8.65
CA TYR A 557 -29.58 -6.29 9.44
C TYR A 557 -30.58 -5.33 10.04
N VAL A 558 -31.78 -5.84 10.35
CA VAL A 558 -32.81 -5.12 11.08
C VAL A 558 -33.34 -5.99 12.20
N THR A 559 -33.48 -5.42 13.38
CA THR A 559 -34.11 -6.06 14.54
C THR A 559 -35.11 -5.11 15.23
N LYS A 560 -36.06 -5.68 15.96
CA LYS A 560 -36.88 -4.88 16.86
C LYS A 560 -36.03 -4.41 18.03
N LEU A 561 -36.28 -3.19 18.47
CA LEU A 561 -35.58 -2.64 19.60
C LEU A 561 -36.06 -3.28 20.92
N GLU A 562 -35.10 -3.81 21.66
CA GLU A 562 -35.26 -4.24 23.05
C GLU A 562 -34.36 -3.38 23.93
N TRP A 563 -34.95 -2.72 24.89
CA TRP A 563 -34.24 -1.80 25.79
C TRP A 563 -33.76 -2.54 27.03
N ASN A 564 -32.69 -3.30 26.89
CA ASN A 564 -32.08 -4.04 28.00
C ASN A 564 -31.09 -3.12 28.75
N GLU A 565 -31.45 -2.66 29.96
CA GLU A 565 -30.59 -1.80 30.76
C GLU A 565 -29.24 -2.50 30.98
N PHE A 566 -28.15 -1.77 30.75
CA PHE A 566 -26.79 -2.27 30.80
C PHE A 566 -25.92 -1.39 31.68
N GLN A 567 -25.21 -2.02 32.59
CA GLN A 567 -24.25 -1.33 33.42
C GLN A 567 -22.89 -1.38 32.72
N LYS A 568 -22.34 -0.21 32.37
CA LYS A 568 -21.01 -0.11 31.76
C LYS A 568 -19.94 -0.67 32.73
N PRO A 569 -18.85 -1.22 32.22
CA PRO A 569 -17.70 -1.60 33.05
C PRO A 569 -17.19 -0.40 33.85
N ASP A 570 -16.91 -0.63 35.13
CA ASP A 570 -16.50 0.42 36.09
C ASP A 570 -14.96 0.53 36.19
N GLU A 571 -14.24 0.04 35.20
CA GLU A 571 -12.78 -0.07 35.24
C GLU A 571 -12.10 1.14 34.63
N THR A 572 -11.80 2.15 35.39
CA THR A 572 -10.74 3.12 35.06
C THR A 572 -9.37 2.48 35.27
N LEU A 573 -8.93 1.69 34.30
CA LEU A 573 -7.56 1.17 34.31
C LEU A 573 -6.62 2.26 33.79
N ASN A 574 -6.04 3.02 34.72
CA ASN A 574 -4.88 3.87 34.42
C ASN A 574 -3.67 2.99 34.13
N MET A 575 -3.61 2.47 32.91
CA MET A 575 -2.48 1.68 32.43
C MET A 575 -1.50 2.57 31.64
N HIS A 576 -1.14 3.71 32.19
CA HIS A 576 -0.04 4.50 31.64
C HIS A 576 1.29 3.86 32.06
N PRO A 577 2.03 3.24 31.16
CA PRO A 577 3.39 2.86 31.49
C PRO A 577 4.19 4.13 31.79
N SER A 578 4.71 4.24 32.98
CA SER A 578 5.51 5.40 33.41
C SER A 578 6.95 5.28 32.93
N PHE A 579 7.16 5.00 31.63
CA PHE A 579 8.51 4.96 31.08
C PHE A 579 8.98 6.34 30.62
N ARG A 580 10.20 6.67 30.90
CA ARG A 580 10.86 7.91 30.49
C ARG A 580 12.10 7.56 29.68
N LEU A 581 12.34 8.33 28.63
CA LEU A 581 13.65 8.31 27.97
C LEU A 581 14.70 8.84 28.94
N ASP A 582 15.85 8.20 28.96
CA ASP A 582 17.02 8.74 29.61
C ASP A 582 17.68 9.74 28.65
N GLU A 583 17.37 11.02 28.84
CA GLU A 583 17.88 12.09 27.99
C GLU A 583 19.42 12.15 27.92
N SER A 584 20.10 11.63 28.93
CA SER A 584 21.58 11.57 28.94
C SER A 584 22.15 10.58 27.92
N LYS A 585 21.34 9.63 27.47
CA LYS A 585 21.70 8.62 26.46
C LYS A 585 21.28 8.99 25.04
N ILE A 586 20.61 10.14 24.86
CA ILE A 586 20.16 10.60 23.55
C ILE A 586 21.16 11.61 23.01
N SER A 587 21.67 11.36 21.82
CA SER A 587 22.45 12.33 21.07
C SER A 587 21.66 12.86 19.87
N LYS A 588 21.76 14.16 19.62
CA LYS A 588 21.18 14.79 18.43
C LYS A 588 22.20 14.79 17.28
N GLY A 589 21.72 14.67 16.09
CA GLY A 589 22.48 14.75 14.85
C GLY A 589 21.64 15.36 13.73
N GLY A 590 22.00 15.10 12.50
CA GLY A 590 21.30 15.64 11.34
C GLY A 590 21.50 14.78 10.09
N TYR A 591 21.22 15.37 8.94
CA TYR A 591 21.19 14.67 7.64
C TYR A 591 22.45 13.83 7.31
N LEU A 592 23.63 14.23 7.80
CA LEU A 592 24.85 13.44 7.55
C LEU A 592 24.79 12.02 8.12
N ASP A 593 23.94 11.76 9.11
CA ASP A 593 23.72 10.41 9.62
C ASP A 593 23.02 9.52 8.59
N ASN A 594 22.19 10.11 7.72
CA ASN A 594 21.56 9.39 6.62
C ASN A 594 22.60 8.86 5.62
N LEU A 595 23.57 9.67 5.24
CA LEU A 595 24.62 9.25 4.29
C LEU A 595 25.50 8.12 4.83
N LYS A 596 25.59 7.95 6.15
CA LYS A 596 26.31 6.83 6.77
C LYS A 596 25.60 5.48 6.60
N THR A 597 24.32 5.49 6.23
CA THR A 597 23.53 4.27 6.03
C THR A 597 23.65 3.68 4.61
N MET A 598 24.39 4.33 3.70
CA MET A 598 24.54 3.91 2.29
C MET A 598 25.40 2.65 2.05
N ALA A 599 25.55 1.78 3.04
CA ALA A 599 26.27 0.51 2.83
C ALA A 599 25.46 -0.41 1.87
N PRO A 600 26.14 -1.17 0.98
CA PRO A 600 25.42 -2.05 0.05
C PRO A 600 24.68 -3.18 0.79
N ASN A 601 23.39 -3.27 0.55
CA ASN A 601 22.50 -4.30 1.11
C ASN A 601 22.50 -5.60 0.32
N LEU A 602 22.89 -5.52 -0.96
CA LEU A 602 23.11 -6.65 -1.86
C LEU A 602 24.57 -6.63 -2.35
N ARG A 603 25.22 -7.79 -2.29
CA ARG A 603 26.58 -8.03 -2.76
C ARG A 603 26.62 -9.38 -3.46
N LEU A 604 26.48 -9.41 -4.78
CA LEU A 604 26.47 -10.66 -5.55
C LEU A 604 27.74 -10.80 -6.38
N PRO A 605 28.47 -11.89 -6.26
CA PRO A 605 29.52 -12.22 -7.22
C PRO A 605 28.87 -12.55 -8.57
N LEU A 606 29.46 -12.04 -9.62
CA LEU A 606 29.00 -12.21 -11.00
C LEU A 606 30.05 -13.00 -11.78
N PHE A 607 29.59 -13.93 -12.62
CA PHE A 607 30.44 -14.75 -13.47
C PHE A 607 29.87 -14.78 -14.88
N SER A 608 30.68 -14.52 -15.87
CA SER A 608 30.35 -14.70 -17.28
C SER A 608 31.38 -15.62 -17.92
N ILE A 609 30.93 -16.68 -18.55
CA ILE A 609 31.79 -17.63 -19.29
C ILE A 609 31.58 -17.41 -20.77
N GLY A 610 32.64 -17.20 -21.51
CA GLY A 610 32.78 -16.72 -22.84
C GLY A 610 31.64 -17.04 -23.81
N THR A 611 31.04 -15.97 -24.34
CA THR A 611 30.27 -15.95 -25.56
C THR A 611 31.12 -15.37 -26.69
N GLU A 612 30.71 -15.52 -27.92
CA GLU A 612 31.51 -15.18 -29.14
C GLU A 612 32.11 -13.76 -29.16
N GLU A 613 31.62 -12.83 -28.36
CA GLU A 613 32.10 -11.45 -28.25
C GLU A 613 32.63 -11.00 -26.89
N GLY A 614 32.47 -11.83 -25.84
CA GLY A 614 32.86 -11.50 -24.48
C GLY A 614 33.79 -12.54 -23.89
N GLY A 615 34.90 -12.11 -23.31
CA GLY A 615 35.83 -13.00 -22.58
C GLY A 615 35.23 -13.51 -21.28
N ASN A 616 35.95 -14.41 -20.63
CA ASN A 616 35.60 -14.80 -19.25
C ASN A 616 35.70 -13.57 -18.33
N ARG A 617 34.66 -13.32 -17.55
CA ARG A 617 34.57 -12.15 -16.67
C ARG A 617 34.23 -12.54 -15.25
N LEU A 618 34.86 -11.86 -14.31
CA LEU A 618 34.53 -11.94 -12.90
C LEU A 618 34.04 -10.55 -12.45
N GLY A 619 33.00 -10.51 -11.65
CA GLY A 619 32.44 -9.24 -11.22
C GLY A 619 31.74 -9.28 -9.88
N VAL A 620 31.24 -8.15 -9.48
CA VAL A 620 30.37 -7.98 -8.30
C VAL A 620 29.29 -6.96 -8.60
N LEU A 621 28.05 -7.30 -8.21
CA LEU A 621 26.92 -6.38 -8.14
C LEU A 621 26.79 -5.89 -6.70
N LEU A 622 26.79 -4.59 -6.53
CA LEU A 622 26.48 -3.88 -5.29
C LEU A 622 25.19 -3.08 -5.47
N SER A 623 24.22 -3.22 -4.56
CA SER A 623 23.01 -2.41 -4.58
C SER A 623 22.62 -2.01 -3.17
N GLY A 624 22.09 -0.83 -3.02
CA GLY A 624 21.62 -0.29 -1.74
C GLY A 624 20.98 1.07 -1.88
N GLU A 625 20.60 1.62 -0.75
CA GLU A 625 20.13 3.00 -0.61
C GLU A 625 20.37 3.51 0.80
N ASP A 626 20.24 4.81 1.01
CA ASP A 626 20.27 5.42 2.33
C ASP A 626 18.96 5.20 3.10
N ALA A 627 18.97 5.48 4.40
CA ALA A 627 17.79 5.27 5.27
C ALA A 627 16.55 6.03 4.81
N LEU A 628 16.70 7.25 4.29
CA LEU A 628 15.61 8.09 3.77
C LEU A 628 15.21 7.73 2.33
N ALA A 629 15.87 6.77 1.68
CA ALA A 629 15.70 6.41 0.28
C ALA A 629 15.90 7.56 -0.71
N HIS A 630 16.73 8.52 -0.34
CA HIS A 630 17.06 9.66 -1.20
C HIS A 630 18.03 9.29 -2.32
N PHE A 631 18.88 8.27 -2.12
CA PHE A 631 19.94 7.87 -3.05
C PHE A 631 19.99 6.35 -3.28
N PRO A 632 18.94 5.75 -3.89
CA PRO A 632 19.06 4.37 -4.36
C PRO A 632 20.15 4.22 -5.41
N TYR A 633 20.97 3.17 -5.30
CA TYR A 633 22.01 2.91 -6.26
C TYR A 633 22.16 1.44 -6.60
N SER A 634 22.68 1.21 -7.81
CA SER A 634 23.15 -0.10 -8.27
C SER A 634 24.49 0.08 -8.98
N ALA A 635 25.43 -0.80 -8.71
CA ALA A 635 26.76 -0.73 -9.30
C ALA A 635 27.27 -2.14 -9.62
N GLU A 636 27.48 -2.42 -10.87
CA GLU A 636 28.16 -3.61 -11.37
C GLU A 636 29.62 -3.29 -11.71
N PHE A 637 30.53 -4.06 -11.19
CA PHE A 637 31.94 -3.98 -11.51
C PHE A 637 32.40 -5.34 -12.05
N TRP A 638 33.05 -5.34 -13.19
CA TRP A 638 33.55 -6.52 -13.85
C TRP A 638 35.04 -6.39 -14.19
N TYR A 639 35.72 -7.49 -14.21
CA TYR A 639 37.06 -7.60 -14.74
C TYR A 639 37.10 -8.64 -15.84
N ASP A 640 37.39 -8.18 -17.05
CA ASP A 640 37.54 -9.06 -18.22
C ASP A 640 38.91 -9.73 -18.19
N LEU A 641 38.92 -11.05 -18.05
CA LEU A 641 40.14 -11.86 -17.91
C LEU A 641 40.95 -11.94 -19.22
N ASN A 642 40.30 -11.77 -20.36
CA ASN A 642 40.93 -11.86 -21.67
C ASN A 642 41.60 -10.54 -22.05
N THR A 643 40.87 -9.44 -21.92
CA THR A 643 41.34 -8.08 -22.26
C THR A 643 42.09 -7.40 -21.13
N LYS A 644 42.01 -7.96 -19.90
CA LYS A 644 42.57 -7.41 -18.66
C LYS A 644 42.09 -5.97 -18.36
N LYS A 645 40.80 -5.66 -18.67
CA LYS A 645 40.21 -4.33 -18.48
C LYS A 645 39.08 -4.36 -17.45
N PRO A 646 38.95 -3.30 -16.64
CA PRO A 646 37.79 -3.11 -15.82
C PRO A 646 36.60 -2.61 -16.66
N LEU A 647 35.40 -3.16 -16.37
CA LEU A 647 34.14 -2.74 -16.93
C LEU A 647 33.19 -2.42 -15.79
N PHE A 648 32.23 -1.54 -16.02
CA PHE A 648 31.25 -1.16 -14.99
C PHE A 648 29.95 -0.64 -15.56
N ASP A 649 28.87 -0.83 -14.78
CA ASP A 649 27.59 -0.16 -14.93
C ASP A 649 27.14 0.36 -13.57
N ILE A 650 26.95 1.67 -13.45
CA ILE A 650 26.61 2.33 -12.19
C ILE A 650 25.43 3.24 -12.43
N THR A 651 24.39 3.08 -11.62
CA THR A 651 23.22 3.96 -11.61
C THR A 651 23.00 4.49 -10.18
N LEU A 652 22.80 5.79 -10.07
CA LEU A 652 22.42 6.50 -8.85
C LEU A 652 21.13 7.27 -9.10
N SER A 653 20.08 6.98 -8.35
CA SER A 653 18.85 7.77 -8.33
C SER A 653 18.94 8.87 -7.29
N ILE A 654 18.31 10.01 -7.55
CA ILE A 654 18.31 11.19 -6.67
C ILE A 654 16.85 11.60 -6.48
N ARG A 655 16.31 11.37 -5.28
CA ARG A 655 14.90 11.60 -4.90
C ARG A 655 14.71 12.72 -3.89
N ILE A 656 15.75 13.25 -3.32
CA ILE A 656 15.71 14.28 -2.27
C ILE A 656 14.96 15.57 -2.68
N LEU A 657 14.74 15.77 -3.98
CA LEU A 657 14.00 16.91 -4.52
C LEU A 657 12.57 16.55 -4.95
N ALA A 658 11.96 15.57 -4.30
CA ALA A 658 10.58 15.18 -4.60
C ALA A 658 9.63 16.39 -4.70
N PRO A 659 8.67 16.39 -5.65
CA PRO A 659 8.30 15.32 -6.58
C PRO A 659 9.20 15.19 -7.82
N PHE A 660 10.23 16.02 -7.94
CA PHE A 660 11.23 15.95 -8.99
C PHE A 660 12.18 14.78 -8.71
N THR A 661 12.27 13.86 -9.67
CA THR A 661 13.17 12.71 -9.59
C THR A 661 14.24 12.79 -10.67
N SER A 662 15.43 12.35 -10.36
CA SER A 662 16.51 12.25 -11.34
C SER A 662 17.36 11.01 -11.13
N SER A 663 18.05 10.56 -12.17
CA SER A 663 19.05 9.50 -12.08
C SER A 663 20.27 9.82 -12.95
N VAL A 664 21.42 9.38 -12.48
CA VAL A 664 22.69 9.46 -13.21
C VAL A 664 23.19 8.03 -13.40
N SER A 665 23.53 7.66 -14.63
CA SER A 665 24.15 6.39 -14.90
C SER A 665 25.44 6.52 -15.69
N ALA A 666 26.40 5.67 -15.37
CA ALA A 666 27.69 5.59 -16.03
C ALA A 666 27.98 4.13 -16.42
N TYR A 667 28.19 3.92 -17.71
CA TYR A 667 28.38 2.61 -18.31
C TYR A 667 29.70 2.56 -19.08
N ASN A 668 30.47 1.48 -18.89
CA ASN A 668 31.72 1.23 -19.61
C ASN A 668 31.86 -0.29 -19.84
N PHE A 669 31.38 -0.77 -20.97
CA PHE A 669 31.50 -2.16 -21.39
C PHE A 669 32.08 -2.26 -22.79
N ASP A 670 33.07 -3.11 -22.96
CA ASP A 670 33.75 -3.37 -24.20
C ASP A 670 34.23 -2.09 -24.92
N LYS A 671 33.61 -1.75 -26.01
CA LYS A 671 33.93 -0.55 -26.77
C LYS A 671 32.95 0.60 -26.55
N LYS A 672 31.95 0.40 -25.67
CA LYS A 672 30.86 1.36 -25.44
C LYS A 672 31.04 2.05 -24.10
N LYS A 673 30.97 3.38 -24.13
CA LYS A 673 30.96 4.20 -22.91
C LYS A 673 29.77 5.13 -22.94
N ARG A 674 29.03 5.20 -21.88
CA ARG A 674 27.83 6.05 -21.74
C ARG A 674 27.82 6.76 -20.39
N LEU A 675 27.45 8.03 -20.40
CA LEU A 675 27.05 8.78 -19.22
C LEU A 675 25.65 9.33 -19.51
N SER A 676 24.68 9.06 -18.64
CA SER A 676 23.30 9.51 -18.80
C SER A 676 22.85 10.28 -17.59
N LEU A 677 22.01 11.27 -17.83
CA LEU A 677 21.24 12.00 -16.83
C LEU A 677 19.78 11.91 -17.24
N ASP A 678 18.93 11.38 -16.38
CA ASP A 678 17.48 11.39 -16.56
C ASP A 678 16.82 12.25 -15.50
N MET A 679 15.77 12.98 -15.88
CA MET A 679 15.06 13.92 -15.01
C MET A 679 13.57 13.87 -15.33
N GLN A 680 12.73 13.73 -14.30
CA GLN A 680 11.28 13.61 -14.46
C GLN A 680 10.53 14.46 -13.43
N TYR A 681 9.41 15.04 -13.84
CA TYR A 681 8.50 15.80 -13.00
C TYR A 681 7.04 15.42 -13.27
N PRO A 682 6.25 15.05 -12.25
CA PRO A 682 4.83 14.80 -12.42
C PRO A 682 4.07 16.13 -12.53
N LEU A 683 3.47 16.37 -13.70
CA LEU A 683 2.62 17.55 -13.94
C LEU A 683 1.24 17.39 -13.30
N LEU A 684 0.73 16.17 -13.27
CA LEU A 684 -0.57 15.81 -12.71
C LEU A 684 -0.50 14.44 -12.06
N MET A 685 -0.95 14.38 -10.82
CA MET A 685 -1.23 13.10 -10.13
C MET A 685 -2.61 13.21 -9.49
N ARG A 686 -3.45 12.19 -9.64
CA ARG A 686 -4.79 12.12 -9.06
C ARG A 686 -5.14 10.70 -8.64
N LEU A 687 -5.96 10.57 -7.61
CA LEU A 687 -6.44 9.30 -7.08
C LEU A 687 -7.93 9.06 -7.35
N SER A 688 -8.74 10.09 -7.45
CA SER A 688 -10.20 10.03 -7.51
C SER A 688 -10.79 9.25 -8.69
N SER A 689 -10.03 9.04 -9.75
CA SER A 689 -10.40 8.20 -10.92
C SER A 689 -9.52 6.96 -11.09
N GLY A 690 -8.85 6.50 -10.01
CA GLY A 690 -7.72 5.61 -10.07
C GLY A 690 -6.41 6.40 -10.18
N LEU A 691 -5.30 5.83 -9.69
CA LEU A 691 -4.02 6.53 -9.69
C LEU A 691 -3.64 6.90 -11.14
N SER A 692 -3.72 8.18 -11.46
CA SER A 692 -3.42 8.72 -12.77
C SER A 692 -2.24 9.67 -12.68
N ASN A 693 -1.31 9.55 -13.62
CA ASN A 693 -0.08 10.32 -13.66
C ASN A 693 0.15 10.87 -15.08
N LEU A 694 0.47 12.14 -15.15
CA LEU A 694 0.99 12.80 -16.33
C LEU A 694 2.35 13.38 -15.96
N SER A 695 3.42 12.88 -16.53
CA SER A 695 4.77 13.34 -16.25
C SER A 695 5.52 13.74 -17.51
N VAL A 696 6.36 14.75 -17.37
CA VAL A 696 7.32 15.14 -18.40
C VAL A 696 8.72 14.85 -17.89
N GLY A 697 9.59 14.49 -18.82
CA GLY A 697 10.96 14.22 -18.48
C GLY A 697 11.91 14.58 -19.59
N PHE A 698 13.16 14.47 -19.24
CA PHE A 698 14.28 14.77 -20.11
C PHE A 698 15.41 13.80 -19.80
N SER A 699 15.94 13.16 -20.84
CA SER A 699 17.13 12.33 -20.73
C SER A 699 18.24 12.92 -21.59
N GLY A 700 19.39 13.16 -20.98
CA GLY A 700 20.63 13.57 -21.64
C GLY A 700 21.64 12.43 -21.66
N ARG A 701 22.19 12.09 -22.81
CA ARG A 701 23.15 10.99 -22.95
C ARG A 701 24.42 11.44 -23.68
N LEU A 702 25.55 11.11 -23.09
CA LEU A 702 26.87 11.22 -23.72
C LEU A 702 27.38 9.80 -23.95
N PHE A 703 27.66 9.44 -25.17
CA PHE A 703 28.18 8.11 -25.47
C PHE A 703 29.23 8.10 -26.58
N ASN A 704 30.12 7.14 -26.43
CA ASN A 704 31.19 6.89 -27.36
C ASN A 704 31.09 5.42 -27.76
N ASP A 705 30.87 5.18 -29.02
CA ASP A 705 30.80 3.85 -29.63
C ASP A 705 32.00 3.66 -30.53
N HIS A 706 32.85 2.68 -30.25
CA HIS A 706 34.09 2.40 -30.97
C HIS A 706 33.89 1.36 -32.10
N SER A 707 32.70 1.12 -32.59
CA SER A 707 32.51 0.31 -33.78
C SER A 707 33.09 1.02 -35.01
N SER A 708 34.29 0.67 -35.42
CA SER A 708 35.02 1.06 -36.65
C SER A 708 35.26 2.55 -36.95
N ILE A 709 34.50 3.47 -36.39
CA ILE A 709 34.69 4.92 -36.45
C ILE A 709 34.41 5.47 -35.06
N SER A 710 35.38 6.16 -34.41
CA SER A 710 35.16 6.78 -33.11
C SER A 710 34.16 7.92 -33.21
N MET A 711 32.89 7.66 -32.88
CA MET A 711 31.83 8.65 -32.87
C MET A 711 31.56 9.12 -31.42
N ASN A 712 31.83 10.40 -31.14
CA ASN A 712 31.33 11.06 -29.94
C ASN A 712 29.88 11.50 -30.19
N ARG A 713 28.94 10.95 -29.46
CA ARG A 713 27.53 11.24 -29.63
C ARG A 713 26.96 11.92 -28.37
N ARG A 714 26.06 12.87 -28.57
CA ARG A 714 25.32 13.57 -27.56
C ARG A 714 23.84 13.59 -27.89
N GLU A 715 23.04 12.95 -27.11
CA GLU A 715 21.60 12.84 -27.28
C GLU A 715 20.86 13.66 -26.24
N LEU A 716 19.82 14.34 -26.67
CA LEU A 716 18.79 14.92 -25.82
C LEU A 716 17.48 14.25 -26.16
N ASN A 717 16.80 13.70 -25.17
CA ASN A 717 15.56 12.98 -25.35
C ASN A 717 14.48 13.53 -24.40
N PRO A 718 13.69 14.52 -24.81
CA PRO A 718 12.48 14.89 -24.09
C PRO A 718 11.44 13.79 -24.22
N TYR A 719 10.72 13.51 -23.14
CA TYR A 719 9.66 12.52 -23.14
C TYR A 719 8.44 12.95 -22.33
N LEU A 720 7.32 12.33 -22.67
CA LEU A 720 6.04 12.44 -21.99
C LEU A 720 5.57 11.04 -21.61
N ASN A 721 5.22 10.85 -20.33
CA ASN A 721 4.57 9.65 -19.88
C ASN A 721 3.16 10.02 -19.39
N VAL A 722 2.19 9.25 -19.85
CA VAL A 722 0.78 9.36 -19.48
C VAL A 722 0.32 8.00 -19.00
N ASP A 723 -0.07 7.91 -17.73
CA ASP A 723 -0.63 6.70 -17.13
C ASP A 723 -1.99 7.06 -16.54
N PHE A 724 -3.07 6.70 -17.23
CA PHE A 724 -4.43 6.91 -16.75
C PHE A 724 -5.08 5.59 -16.39
N ASN A 725 -5.45 5.46 -15.14
CA ASN A 725 -6.21 4.34 -14.62
C ASN A 725 -7.68 4.77 -14.47
N PHE A 726 -8.46 4.59 -15.53
CA PHE A 726 -9.90 4.77 -15.47
C PHE A 726 -10.57 3.51 -14.91
N PRO A 727 -11.80 3.60 -14.37
CA PRO A 727 -12.52 2.42 -13.95
C PRO A 727 -12.59 1.36 -15.06
N LEU A 728 -12.02 0.20 -14.78
CA LEU A 728 -11.92 -0.95 -15.70
C LEU A 728 -11.14 -0.70 -17.01
N THR A 729 -10.37 0.40 -17.09
CA THR A 729 -9.56 0.72 -18.26
C THR A 729 -8.25 1.32 -17.83
N ASN A 730 -7.14 0.68 -18.15
CA ASN A 730 -5.81 1.25 -17.98
C ASN A 730 -5.33 1.74 -19.34
N PHE A 731 -4.78 2.94 -19.38
CA PHE A 731 -4.22 3.57 -20.55
C PHE A 731 -2.84 4.10 -20.19
N ALA A 732 -1.81 3.60 -20.86
CA ALA A 732 -0.46 4.11 -20.74
C ALA A 732 0.05 4.57 -22.12
N LEU A 733 0.62 5.76 -22.17
CA LEU A 733 1.27 6.30 -23.34
C LEU A 733 2.64 6.83 -22.95
N LYS A 734 3.68 6.30 -23.59
CA LYS A 734 5.03 6.86 -23.54
C LYS A 734 5.36 7.45 -24.90
N PHE A 735 5.86 8.65 -24.89
CA PHE A 735 6.26 9.36 -26.08
C PHE A 735 7.62 9.98 -25.86
N SER A 736 8.56 9.76 -26.77
CA SER A 736 9.89 10.37 -26.69
C SER A 736 10.45 10.75 -28.05
N LEU A 737 11.30 11.78 -28.03
CA LEU A 737 11.91 12.40 -29.20
C LEU A 737 13.43 12.45 -29.01
N PRO A 738 14.14 11.34 -29.23
CA PRO A 738 15.60 11.38 -29.18
C PRO A 738 16.17 12.28 -30.31
N LEU A 739 16.96 13.26 -29.91
CA LEU A 739 17.54 14.28 -30.78
C LEU A 739 19.04 14.30 -30.62
N GLU A 740 19.76 14.18 -31.75
CA GLU A 740 21.19 14.42 -31.79
C GLU A 740 21.48 15.58 -32.74
N ARG A 741 22.39 16.48 -32.33
CA ARG A 741 22.73 17.68 -33.10
C ARG A 741 24.20 18.04 -32.92
N GLU A 742 24.83 18.51 -34.01
CA GLU A 742 26.15 19.13 -33.92
C GLU A 742 26.18 20.33 -33.00
N ALA A 743 25.08 21.08 -32.91
CA ALA A 743 24.93 22.22 -31.99
C ALA A 743 25.12 21.86 -30.49
N ILE A 744 24.87 20.63 -30.09
CA ILE A 744 25.15 20.11 -28.75
C ILE A 744 26.44 19.30 -28.69
N GLY A 745 27.19 19.26 -29.80
CA GLY A 745 28.48 18.60 -29.93
C GLY A 745 28.43 17.12 -30.26
N SER A 746 27.30 16.62 -30.81
CA SER A 746 27.24 15.30 -31.43
C SER A 746 27.97 15.30 -32.77
N THR A 747 28.53 14.18 -33.16
CA THR A 747 29.14 13.99 -34.49
C THR A 747 28.11 13.71 -35.58
N ILE A 748 26.86 13.55 -35.23
CA ILE A 748 25.75 13.29 -36.15
C ILE A 748 24.55 14.17 -35.89
N ASN A 749 23.73 14.39 -36.93
CA ASN A 749 22.42 15.03 -36.83
C ASN A 749 21.35 13.96 -36.98
N ARG A 750 20.50 13.77 -35.98
CA ARG A 750 19.45 12.74 -35.97
C ARG A 750 18.18 13.21 -35.31
N ASN A 751 17.04 12.76 -35.83
CA ASN A 751 15.73 12.83 -35.19
C ASN A 751 15.19 11.39 -35.06
N GLY A 752 14.99 10.94 -33.86
CA GLY A 752 14.25 9.71 -33.58
C GLY A 752 12.82 10.01 -33.13
N PHE A 753 12.00 8.99 -33.12
CA PHE A 753 10.65 8.99 -32.59
C PHE A 753 10.38 7.63 -32.00
N TYR A 754 9.80 7.64 -30.80
CA TYR A 754 9.36 6.45 -30.12
C TYR A 754 8.01 6.75 -29.45
N ALA A 755 7.03 5.90 -29.68
CA ALA A 755 5.74 5.97 -29.01
C ALA A 755 5.27 4.55 -28.64
N GLU A 756 4.92 4.35 -27.40
CA GLU A 756 4.36 3.11 -26.88
C GLU A 756 2.98 3.41 -26.33
N LEU A 757 2.00 2.63 -26.73
CA LEU A 757 0.61 2.71 -26.28
C LEU A 757 0.20 1.36 -25.72
N ASP A 758 -0.25 1.34 -24.48
CA ASP A 758 -0.86 0.19 -23.80
C ASP A 758 -2.28 0.54 -23.38
N ILE A 759 -3.23 -0.28 -23.75
CA ILE A 759 -4.64 -0.18 -23.32
C ILE A 759 -5.07 -1.54 -22.81
N ASN A 760 -5.50 -1.59 -21.55
CA ASN A 760 -6.11 -2.77 -20.97
C ASN A 760 -7.56 -2.43 -20.59
N GLN A 761 -8.51 -3.10 -21.21
CA GLN A 761 -9.94 -2.96 -20.97
C GLN A 761 -10.48 -4.23 -20.34
N TYR A 762 -11.09 -4.09 -19.17
CA TYR A 762 -11.69 -5.20 -18.45
C TYR A 762 -13.19 -5.24 -18.67
N ILE A 763 -13.67 -6.37 -19.20
CA ILE A 763 -15.09 -6.61 -19.51
C ILE A 763 -15.55 -7.84 -18.74
N ARG A 764 -16.24 -7.63 -17.61
CA ARG A 764 -16.59 -8.71 -16.68
C ARG A 764 -15.33 -9.38 -16.13
N ARG A 765 -15.08 -10.65 -16.49
CA ARG A 765 -13.88 -11.41 -16.11
C ARG A 765 -12.85 -11.51 -17.24
N SER A 766 -13.13 -10.93 -18.40
CA SER A 766 -12.24 -10.96 -19.55
C SER A 766 -11.42 -9.69 -19.62
N GLU A 767 -10.20 -9.79 -20.09
CA GLU A 767 -9.29 -8.68 -20.35
C GLU A 767 -9.01 -8.60 -21.85
N LEU A 768 -9.18 -7.41 -22.40
CA LEU A 768 -8.70 -7.04 -23.73
C LEU A 768 -7.47 -6.14 -23.53
N SER A 769 -6.31 -6.64 -23.91
CA SER A 769 -5.05 -5.90 -23.91
C SER A 769 -4.68 -5.52 -25.34
N ILE A 770 -4.36 -4.26 -25.56
CA ILE A 770 -3.87 -3.73 -26.85
C ILE A 770 -2.57 -3.01 -26.56
N LYS A 771 -1.52 -3.44 -27.23
CA LYS A 771 -0.20 -2.80 -27.17
C LYS A 771 0.22 -2.36 -28.56
N SER A 772 0.78 -1.19 -28.67
CA SER A 772 1.33 -0.68 -29.93
C SER A 772 2.62 0.05 -29.67
N LEU A 773 3.62 -0.24 -30.47
CA LEU A 773 4.93 0.37 -30.42
C LEU A 773 5.26 0.97 -31.79
N GLY A 774 5.33 2.29 -31.84
CA GLY A 774 5.78 3.00 -33.03
C GLY A 774 7.23 3.45 -32.89
N ILE A 775 8.08 3.07 -33.85
CA ILE A 775 9.50 3.41 -33.87
C ILE A 775 9.87 4.08 -35.19
N TYR A 776 10.60 5.16 -35.11
CA TYR A 776 11.30 5.76 -36.25
C TYR A 776 12.74 6.05 -35.82
N ASP A 777 13.65 5.23 -36.32
CA ASP A 777 15.08 5.35 -36.08
C ASP A 777 15.86 5.12 -37.41
N PRO A 778 16.03 6.18 -38.18
CA PRO A 778 16.59 6.07 -39.56
C PRO A 778 18.02 5.56 -39.60
N ASP A 779 18.73 5.61 -38.49
CA ASP A 779 20.16 5.28 -38.42
C ASP A 779 20.47 4.03 -37.56
N ASN A 780 19.47 3.27 -37.08
CA ASN A 780 19.60 2.10 -36.17
C ASN A 780 20.39 2.41 -34.91
N ILE A 781 20.18 3.58 -34.32
CA ILE A 781 21.06 4.09 -33.26
C ILE A 781 20.38 4.03 -31.89
N TYR A 782 19.06 3.90 -31.90
CA TYR A 782 18.26 3.87 -30.68
C TYR A 782 17.86 2.42 -30.39
N VAL A 783 18.56 1.81 -29.45
CA VAL A 783 18.10 0.60 -28.78
C VAL A 783 17.92 0.98 -27.31
N PRO A 784 16.68 1.09 -26.82
CA PRO A 784 16.49 1.23 -25.38
C PRO A 784 16.96 -0.06 -24.73
N GLU A 785 18.00 0.02 -23.91
CA GLU A 785 18.42 -0.96 -22.90
C GLU A 785 18.57 -2.44 -23.33
N ARG A 786 18.68 -2.77 -24.61
CA ARG A 786 18.94 -4.15 -25.02
C ARG A 786 20.41 -4.43 -25.24
N ASP A 787 20.84 -5.56 -24.71
CA ASP A 787 22.14 -6.15 -24.98
C ASP A 787 22.34 -6.41 -26.48
N ASP A 788 23.48 -6.07 -26.95
CA ASP A 788 24.16 -5.95 -28.21
C ASP A 788 23.95 -6.99 -29.31
N LYS A 789 22.97 -7.88 -29.28
CA LYS A 789 22.88 -8.97 -30.25
C LYS A 789 21.74 -8.93 -31.25
N GLU A 790 20.81 -7.99 -31.11
CA GLU A 790 19.74 -7.85 -32.12
C GLU A 790 19.81 -6.50 -32.81
N ASP A 791 20.11 -6.52 -34.10
CA ASP A 791 20.20 -5.35 -34.98
C ASP A 791 18.84 -4.63 -35.22
N SER A 792 17.77 -5.05 -34.56
CA SER A 792 16.42 -4.52 -34.76
C SER A 792 15.82 -3.91 -33.48
N PRO A 793 15.28 -2.68 -33.59
CA PRO A 793 14.54 -2.06 -32.48
C PRO A 793 13.15 -2.69 -32.23
N PHE A 794 12.74 -3.65 -33.06
CA PHE A 794 11.44 -4.30 -32.94
C PHE A 794 11.49 -5.55 -32.08
N PRO A 795 10.49 -5.76 -31.20
CA PRO A 795 10.35 -7.02 -30.45
C PRO A 795 10.03 -8.18 -31.42
N VAL A 796 10.44 -9.37 -31.05
CA VAL A 796 10.01 -10.61 -31.72
C VAL A 796 8.55 -10.87 -31.39
N ILE A 797 7.71 -11.01 -32.38
CA ILE A 797 6.30 -11.37 -32.18
C ILE A 797 6.11 -12.88 -32.10
N ARG A 798 5.03 -13.33 -31.46
CA ARG A 798 4.71 -14.76 -31.25
C ARG A 798 4.72 -15.53 -32.58
N GLY A 799 5.29 -16.71 -32.62
CA GLY A 799 5.37 -17.57 -33.82
C GLY A 799 6.48 -17.24 -34.78
N TYR A 800 7.37 -16.30 -34.42
CA TYR A 800 8.57 -15.98 -35.20
C TYR A 800 9.82 -16.16 -34.35
N ASP A 801 10.93 -16.59 -34.99
CA ASP A 801 12.20 -16.78 -34.28
C ASP A 801 13.07 -15.51 -34.24
N LYS A 802 12.75 -14.53 -35.07
CA LYS A 802 13.51 -13.27 -35.21
C LYS A 802 12.59 -12.07 -35.33
N SER A 803 13.05 -10.95 -34.81
CA SER A 803 12.41 -9.64 -35.01
C SER A 803 12.53 -9.17 -36.45
N LEU A 804 11.71 -8.20 -36.83
CA LEU A 804 11.78 -7.57 -38.13
C LEU A 804 13.02 -6.67 -38.22
N ASP A 805 13.95 -6.96 -39.15
CA ASP A 805 15.15 -6.15 -39.38
C ASP A 805 14.80 -4.88 -40.19
N LYS A 806 14.32 -3.86 -39.52
CA LYS A 806 13.91 -2.57 -40.12
C LYS A 806 14.13 -1.40 -39.15
N LYS A 807 14.32 -0.23 -39.72
CA LYS A 807 14.64 1.02 -38.98
C LYS A 807 13.42 1.82 -38.53
N ALA A 808 12.26 1.53 -39.08
CA ALA A 808 11.02 2.25 -38.77
C ALA A 808 9.82 1.37 -39.04
N GLY A 809 8.81 1.48 -38.17
CA GLY A 809 7.56 0.73 -38.33
C GLY A 809 6.71 0.76 -37.03
N ILE A 810 5.75 -0.12 -37.03
CA ILE A 810 4.79 -0.28 -35.91
C ILE A 810 4.73 -1.76 -35.57
N VAL A 811 4.79 -2.05 -34.28
CA VAL A 811 4.41 -3.36 -33.71
C VAL A 811 3.07 -3.19 -33.01
N PHE A 812 2.19 -4.13 -33.22
CA PHE A 812 0.86 -4.17 -32.63
C PHE A 812 0.60 -5.55 -32.06
N SER A 813 0.01 -5.60 -30.87
CA SER A 813 -0.47 -6.82 -30.23
C SER A 813 -1.86 -6.59 -29.66
N ALA A 814 -2.74 -7.56 -29.84
CA ALA A 814 -4.06 -7.57 -29.22
C ALA A 814 -4.34 -8.94 -28.61
N ASP A 815 -4.66 -8.97 -27.36
CA ASP A 815 -4.94 -10.17 -26.57
C ASP A 815 -6.32 -10.08 -25.94
N LEU A 816 -7.11 -11.12 -26.06
CA LEU A 816 -8.38 -11.28 -25.33
C LEU A 816 -8.29 -12.53 -24.46
N THR A 817 -8.20 -12.36 -23.16
CA THR A 817 -8.08 -13.45 -22.19
C THR A 817 -9.30 -13.53 -21.28
N ALA A 818 -9.75 -14.73 -20.97
CA ALA A 818 -10.87 -14.96 -20.05
C ALA A 818 -10.63 -16.19 -19.18
N PRO A 819 -10.93 -16.14 -17.86
CA PRO A 819 -10.95 -17.32 -17.00
C PRO A 819 -12.14 -18.20 -17.37
N ILE A 820 -11.85 -19.47 -17.62
CA ILE A 820 -12.86 -20.48 -18.02
C ILE A 820 -13.18 -21.49 -16.93
N LEU A 821 -12.23 -21.75 -16.03
CA LEU A 821 -12.41 -22.72 -14.94
C LEU A 821 -11.68 -22.23 -13.66
N PRO A 822 -12.42 -21.92 -12.59
CA PRO A 822 -11.79 -21.59 -11.31
C PRO A 822 -11.31 -22.88 -10.63
N ILE A 823 -10.05 -22.91 -10.21
CA ILE A 823 -9.43 -24.01 -9.47
C ILE A 823 -9.35 -23.68 -7.99
N LYS A 824 -8.76 -22.54 -7.64
CA LYS A 824 -8.58 -22.02 -6.26
C LYS A 824 -8.12 -23.10 -5.28
N TYR A 825 -7.02 -23.75 -5.59
CA TYR A 825 -6.49 -24.86 -4.83
C TYR A 825 -4.99 -24.70 -4.57
N GLY A 826 -4.60 -24.83 -3.29
CA GLY A 826 -3.20 -24.80 -2.86
C GLY A 826 -2.66 -26.19 -2.56
N ILE A 827 -1.45 -26.47 -3.02
CA ILE A 827 -0.71 -27.69 -2.67
C ILE A 827 0.38 -27.33 -1.67
N PHE A 828 0.27 -27.84 -0.44
CA PHE A 828 1.25 -27.67 0.62
C PHE A 828 2.43 -28.66 0.45
N LEU A 829 3.10 -28.56 -0.70
CA LEU A 829 4.36 -29.23 -1.00
C LEU A 829 5.49 -28.19 -1.03
N MET A 830 6.71 -28.64 -1.06
CA MET A 830 7.88 -27.77 -1.12
C MET A 830 8.42 -27.69 -2.57
N PRO A 831 8.41 -26.52 -3.23
CA PRO A 831 7.81 -25.23 -2.81
C PRO A 831 6.28 -25.24 -2.85
N TYR A 832 5.63 -24.35 -2.10
CA TYR A 832 4.17 -24.20 -2.13
C TYR A 832 3.71 -23.71 -3.49
N VAL A 833 2.57 -24.23 -3.97
CA VAL A 833 1.97 -23.77 -5.21
C VAL A 833 0.46 -23.53 -4.98
N PHE A 834 0.00 -22.37 -5.39
CA PHE A 834 -1.43 -22.07 -5.42
C PHE A 834 -1.89 -21.90 -6.87
N PHE A 835 -2.94 -22.58 -7.25
CA PHE A 835 -3.56 -22.52 -8.57
C PHE A 835 -4.83 -21.70 -8.49
N GLU A 836 -4.95 -20.69 -9.35
CA GLU A 836 -6.09 -19.78 -9.40
C GLU A 836 -7.14 -20.20 -10.40
N ASP A 837 -6.94 -19.84 -11.63
CA ASP A 837 -7.89 -20.06 -12.72
C ASP A 837 -7.21 -20.74 -13.92
N VAL A 838 -7.95 -21.51 -14.69
CA VAL A 838 -7.56 -21.84 -16.06
C VAL A 838 -8.15 -20.77 -16.96
N CYS A 839 -7.30 -20.16 -17.78
CA CYS A 839 -7.66 -19.08 -18.69
C CYS A 839 -7.52 -19.54 -20.15
N ALA A 840 -8.42 -19.05 -21.00
CA ALA A 840 -8.32 -19.17 -22.44
C ALA A 840 -8.13 -17.81 -23.08
N GLY A 841 -7.24 -17.72 -24.06
CA GLY A 841 -6.90 -16.48 -24.76
C GLY A 841 -6.99 -16.61 -26.27
N LEU A 842 -7.25 -15.48 -26.91
CA LEU A 842 -7.09 -15.25 -28.34
C LEU A 842 -6.11 -14.13 -28.52
N PHE A 843 -5.19 -14.26 -29.47
CA PHE A 843 -4.25 -13.18 -29.73
C PHE A 843 -4.05 -12.92 -31.22
N PHE A 844 -3.62 -11.70 -31.51
CA PHE A 844 -3.16 -11.25 -32.81
C PHE A 844 -1.96 -10.33 -32.65
N ASP A 845 -0.86 -10.64 -33.32
CA ASP A 845 0.35 -9.82 -33.35
C ASP A 845 0.69 -9.42 -34.77
N ALA A 846 1.23 -8.22 -34.98
CA ALA A 846 1.71 -7.74 -36.23
C ALA A 846 2.94 -6.83 -36.03
N SER A 847 3.95 -7.01 -36.92
CA SER A 847 5.08 -6.09 -37.03
C SER A 847 5.12 -5.58 -38.47
N ILE A 848 4.86 -4.30 -38.65
CA ILE A 848 4.65 -3.64 -39.94
C ILE A 848 5.76 -2.61 -40.17
N PRO A 849 6.70 -2.85 -41.12
CA PRO A 849 7.71 -1.85 -41.40
C PRO A 849 7.10 -0.64 -42.11
N LYS A 850 7.77 0.52 -42.05
CA LYS A 850 7.32 1.78 -42.66
C LYS A 850 7.08 1.64 -44.18
N ASP A 851 7.86 0.83 -44.86
CA ASP A 851 7.73 0.57 -46.32
C ASP A 851 6.64 -0.47 -46.64
N ALA A 852 5.97 -1.01 -45.59
CA ALA A 852 4.97 -2.08 -45.66
C ALA A 852 5.42 -3.36 -46.41
N LYS A 853 6.74 -3.52 -46.59
CA LYS A 853 7.32 -4.71 -47.24
C LYS A 853 7.58 -5.80 -46.20
N ASN A 854 7.14 -7.02 -46.52
CA ASN A 854 7.32 -8.21 -45.69
C ASN A 854 6.88 -8.03 -44.22
N PRO A 855 5.65 -7.60 -43.95
CA PRO A 855 5.16 -7.51 -42.58
C PRO A 855 5.03 -8.91 -41.96
N GLN A 856 5.46 -9.06 -40.73
CA GLN A 856 5.21 -10.24 -39.92
C GLN A 856 3.82 -10.14 -39.29
N ALA A 857 3.09 -11.24 -39.24
CA ALA A 857 1.82 -11.31 -38.49
C ALA A 857 1.56 -12.73 -38.03
N SER A 858 0.99 -12.85 -36.85
CA SER A 858 0.55 -14.12 -36.28
C SER A 858 -0.75 -13.97 -35.53
N THR A 859 -1.48 -15.08 -35.38
CA THR A 859 -2.67 -15.18 -34.59
C THR A 859 -2.75 -16.57 -33.95
N GLY A 860 -3.48 -16.70 -32.90
CA GLY A 860 -3.60 -17.99 -32.24
C GLY A 860 -4.55 -18.01 -31.06
N VAL A 861 -4.58 -19.16 -30.44
CA VAL A 861 -5.31 -19.42 -29.22
C VAL A 861 -4.35 -19.90 -28.16
N GLU A 862 -4.63 -19.58 -26.90
CA GLU A 862 -3.82 -20.06 -25.77
C GLU A 862 -4.71 -20.58 -24.65
N LEU A 863 -4.16 -21.54 -23.92
CA LEU A 863 -4.73 -22.07 -22.70
C LEU A 863 -3.64 -22.09 -21.64
N HIS A 864 -3.86 -21.42 -20.54
CA HIS A 864 -2.89 -21.35 -19.45
C HIS A 864 -3.53 -21.49 -18.07
N LEU A 865 -2.72 -21.92 -17.13
CA LEU A 865 -3.03 -22.05 -15.72
C LEU A 865 -2.33 -20.92 -14.99
N GLU A 866 -3.12 -20.03 -14.42
CA GLU A 866 -2.62 -19.01 -13.50
C GLU A 866 -2.23 -19.65 -12.16
N SER A 867 -1.03 -19.43 -11.70
CA SER A 867 -0.51 -20.02 -10.47
C SER A 867 0.37 -19.04 -9.71
N ASN A 868 0.60 -19.33 -8.43
CA ASN A 868 1.56 -18.60 -7.60
C ASN A 868 2.52 -19.61 -6.97
N LEU A 869 3.77 -19.52 -7.33
CA LEU A 869 4.84 -20.35 -6.79
C LEU A 869 5.39 -19.71 -5.51
N ALA A 870 5.53 -20.52 -4.46
CA ALA A 870 6.00 -20.09 -3.14
C ALA A 870 5.15 -18.95 -2.51
N MET A 871 3.93 -18.72 -3.00
CA MET A 871 3.04 -17.61 -2.61
C MET A 871 3.64 -16.21 -2.91
N MET A 872 4.63 -16.12 -3.78
CA MET A 872 5.37 -14.89 -4.07
C MET A 872 5.54 -14.62 -5.57
N ILE A 873 5.64 -15.66 -6.38
CA ILE A 873 5.94 -15.54 -7.80
C ILE A 873 4.69 -15.93 -8.61
N PRO A 874 3.96 -14.95 -9.16
CA PRO A 874 2.86 -15.22 -10.07
C PRO A 874 3.43 -15.82 -11.36
N MET A 875 2.82 -16.92 -11.83
CA MET A 875 3.26 -17.65 -13.01
C MET A 875 2.07 -18.10 -13.85
N ASP A 876 2.21 -17.97 -15.16
CA ASP A 876 1.31 -18.56 -16.13
C ASP A 876 2.01 -19.73 -16.80
N ILE A 877 1.40 -20.91 -16.77
CA ILE A 877 1.92 -22.11 -17.40
C ILE A 877 0.91 -22.56 -18.44
N GLY A 878 1.31 -22.60 -19.70
CA GLY A 878 0.36 -22.87 -20.73
C GLY A 878 0.92 -23.39 -22.04
N VAL A 879 -0.01 -23.55 -22.96
CA VAL A 879 0.28 -23.91 -24.37
C VAL A 879 -0.49 -22.96 -25.27
N ARG A 880 0.13 -22.57 -26.36
CA ARG A 880 -0.51 -21.80 -27.41
C ARG A 880 -0.39 -22.47 -28.76
N LEU A 881 -1.41 -22.33 -29.56
CA LEU A 881 -1.46 -22.72 -30.95
C LEU A 881 -1.30 -21.43 -31.77
N VAL A 882 -0.20 -21.31 -32.47
CA VAL A 882 0.16 -20.11 -33.25
C VAL A 882 0.15 -20.42 -34.74
N ILE A 883 -0.45 -19.53 -35.52
CA ILE A 883 -0.38 -19.54 -36.98
C ILE A 883 0.26 -18.23 -37.41
N ASN A 884 1.41 -18.29 -38.06
CA ASN A 884 2.05 -17.11 -38.63
C ASN A 884 1.74 -16.97 -40.15
N LYS A 885 1.94 -15.78 -40.66
CA LYS A 885 1.64 -15.42 -42.05
C LYS A 885 2.53 -16.18 -43.07
N GLU A 886 3.76 -16.52 -42.69
CA GLU A 886 4.75 -17.12 -43.59
C GLU A 886 4.49 -18.63 -43.74
N ASP A 887 4.44 -19.38 -42.64
CA ASP A 887 4.30 -20.84 -42.67
C ASP A 887 2.86 -21.28 -42.91
N ARG A 888 1.89 -20.50 -42.47
CA ARG A 888 0.44 -20.80 -42.44
C ARG A 888 0.06 -22.17 -41.85
N LYS A 889 0.99 -22.76 -41.08
CA LYS A 889 0.79 -24.02 -40.38
C LYS A 889 0.69 -23.75 -38.88
N PRO A 890 -0.23 -24.42 -38.20
CA PRO A 890 -0.31 -24.29 -36.73
C PRO A 890 0.95 -24.88 -36.07
N LYS A 891 1.55 -24.10 -35.20
CA LYS A 891 2.63 -24.52 -34.29
C LYS A 891 2.09 -24.57 -32.88
N VAL A 892 2.45 -25.61 -32.13
CA VAL A 892 2.16 -25.70 -30.69
C VAL A 892 3.39 -25.24 -29.94
N GLU A 893 3.24 -24.21 -29.11
CA GLU A 893 4.32 -23.62 -28.31
C GLU A 893 3.94 -23.71 -26.83
N PRO A 894 4.67 -24.48 -26.00
CA PRO A 894 4.56 -24.36 -24.55
C PRO A 894 5.17 -23.04 -24.11
N PHE A 895 4.60 -22.43 -23.07
CA PHE A 895 5.16 -21.24 -22.48
C PHE A 895 5.04 -21.23 -20.96
N ILE A 896 5.97 -20.57 -20.32
CA ILE A 896 5.95 -20.21 -18.91
C ILE A 896 6.23 -18.71 -18.89
N GLY A 897 5.34 -17.94 -18.28
CA GLY A 897 5.46 -16.51 -18.15
C GLY A 897 5.13 -16.04 -16.74
N THR A 898 5.55 -14.83 -16.42
CA THR A 898 5.01 -14.10 -15.27
C THR A 898 3.88 -13.23 -15.77
N THR A 899 2.76 -13.17 -15.06
CA THR A 899 1.60 -12.34 -15.44
C THR A 899 2.04 -10.90 -15.73
N GLY A 900 1.89 -10.45 -16.97
CA GLY A 900 2.17 -9.07 -17.39
C GLY A 900 3.46 -8.81 -18.15
N SER A 901 4.26 -9.82 -18.46
CA SER A 901 5.47 -9.61 -19.26
C SER A 901 5.32 -10.11 -20.71
N PHE A 902 5.61 -9.23 -21.67
CA PHE A 902 6.20 -9.65 -22.92
C PHE A 902 7.59 -10.17 -22.66
#